data_d33608bd6e9fab3da99ef2d4ff2a5fc8
#
_entry.id   d33608bd6e9fab3da99ef2d4ff2a5fc8
#
_cell.length_a   1.000
_cell.length_b   1.000
_cell.length_c   1.000
_cell.angle_alpha   90.00
_cell.angle_beta   90.00
_cell.angle_gamma   90.00
#
_symmetry.space_group_name_H-M   'P 1'
#
loop_
_entity.id
_entity.type
_entity.pdbx_description
1 polymer ?
#
loop_
_entity_poly.entity_id
_entity_poly.type
_entity_poly.pdbx_seq_one_letter_code
_entity_poly.pdbx_strand_id
1 'polypeptide(L)'
;MKLKFYLSSFLFILSGILFVNAQEKGEMVFSASKKAEKAVDAPSSTTVIDAKTIENRPTTNVTQLLDNVVGLTLDRQGANRYNITLRDGASVFNTTSVVLLDGRQISTIGLQVFDAANTNLSGLDLEKIEVVRGSGSSTYGAYTNSGVVHFMSKDPFKYPGTSIEISSGGLANQESMLGKGNWDIFQASLRHAAANDGGTFGYKINARYSENGEYEIDEATALQTGGQLLEKANGYNIDATLYFRPSSNLEITAQAGISAREGLSWSEFYAEAFENNENNFFSLKMRSGNLTAQYSVSKSESPFDAADQGYYYRTTQTNTFKNTNDIKESQAQIQYDLTLGTTDISVGLDHKLSSFNTNWNSQASTPQEMAAGGLFGRNDGSEMRVYGTYFQTNTSISDNVNLILGGRYDQYTNINEGAFAPKASLMFKTSPTSSIRLTASQATTSSNAQTMFADHLGFSWGLPNQIAGNATQQTFNNPYVTWAIPGIDQIQAANPVFYQGLGLDLFSIYLGLLPQMIPALSQSVVGLFVNVPAFLQNPIVWNSVVANSFIIPVELVGNNTNLEPSDTASIGTETTYEIGYKAELGKFKVGVDVYRQTKENFSALEIISPFAQFPASAATDIADALGFTFGRALGGGLLGQILGQIMGNGFATGYMTLTGAPVGIVNSDQSFMRGPINFGYKNFGEIEFYGADISTEYAATEDISLFANYSWLSQNFFEKADIGEGETSGSTYNLNTPKHRVKAGMSYYPSKGFSGGLSMRYQNSFTANQGWYSGFVPKRTVWDAHFGYKFSQKTQLGVNVSNLLGKKYRVYSGMPEIGTSAVASLKYQF
;
A
#
# COMPACT_ATOMS: atom_id res chain seq x y z
N MET A 1 35.66 3.52 1.99
CA MET A 1 36.24 4.80 1.51
C MET A 1 35.16 5.85 1.19
N LYS A 2 34.03 5.50 0.61
CA LYS A 2 32.89 6.42 0.32
C LYS A 2 32.25 7.03 1.59
N LEU A 3 32.15 6.26 2.68
CA LEU A 3 31.56 6.74 3.94
C LEU A 3 32.36 7.89 4.61
N LYS A 4 33.71 7.87 4.49
CA LYS A 4 34.55 8.95 5.04
C LYS A 4 34.37 10.27 4.29
N PHE A 5 34.07 10.24 3.01
CA PHE A 5 33.86 11.46 2.23
C PHE A 5 32.53 12.14 2.55
N TYR A 6 31.49 11.35 2.79
CA TYR A 6 30.17 11.87 3.17
C TYR A 6 30.15 12.44 4.62
N LEU A 7 30.89 11.79 5.53
CA LEU A 7 30.99 12.27 6.91
C LEU A 7 31.75 13.61 7.01
N SER A 8 32.82 13.79 6.21
CA SER A 8 33.60 15.04 6.18
C SER A 8 32.81 16.20 5.56
N SER A 9 32.05 15.96 4.51
CA SER A 9 31.17 16.96 3.90
C SER A 9 30.01 17.36 4.84
N PHE A 10 29.51 16.42 5.62
CA PHE A 10 28.47 16.66 6.61
C PHE A 10 28.95 17.53 7.80
N LEU A 11 30.16 17.26 8.30
CA LEU A 11 30.81 18.09 9.34
C LEU A 11 31.08 19.53 8.86
N PHE A 12 31.36 19.73 7.57
CA PHE A 12 31.65 21.06 7.03
C PHE A 12 30.37 21.93 6.89
N ILE A 13 29.21 21.31 6.62
CA ILE A 13 27.92 22.00 6.58
C ILE A 13 27.47 22.38 8.01
N LEU A 14 27.74 21.52 9.00
CA LEU A 14 27.35 21.77 10.40
C LEU A 14 28.18 22.92 11.03
N SER A 15 29.41 23.12 10.62
CA SER A 15 30.29 24.15 11.20
C SER A 15 29.96 25.60 10.79
N GLY A 16 29.17 25.78 9.71
CA GLY A 16 28.77 27.10 9.19
C GLY A 16 27.51 27.72 9.81
N ILE A 17 26.75 26.97 10.64
CA ILE A 17 25.37 27.35 11.05
C ILE A 17 25.28 27.90 12.50
N LEU A 18 26.36 28.01 13.24
CA LEU A 18 26.35 28.11 14.72
C LEU A 18 26.11 29.51 15.36
N PHE A 19 25.73 30.55 14.63
CA PHE A 19 25.52 31.87 15.28
C PHE A 19 24.34 32.67 14.74
N VAL A 20 23.16 32.50 15.33
CA VAL A 20 22.07 33.51 15.29
C VAL A 20 21.26 33.43 16.58
N ASN A 21 21.11 34.54 17.30
CA ASN A 21 20.24 34.67 18.46
C ASN A 21 18.80 34.95 18.02
N ALA A 22 17.84 34.12 18.45
CA ALA A 22 16.43 34.36 18.28
C ALA A 22 15.65 34.08 19.58
N GLN A 23 14.80 35.04 19.95
CA GLN A 23 13.79 34.87 20.98
C GLN A 23 12.44 34.70 20.28
N GLU A 24 11.99 33.46 20.11
CA GLU A 24 10.61 33.17 19.69
C GLU A 24 10.04 31.94 20.44
N LYS A 25 8.73 31.95 20.67
CA LYS A 25 8.01 30.78 21.21
C LYS A 25 8.11 29.67 20.19
N GLY A 26 8.92 28.62 20.49
CA GLY A 26 9.08 27.45 19.62
C GLY A 26 7.76 26.78 19.28
N GLU A 27 7.71 26.18 18.11
CA GLU A 27 6.56 25.40 17.64
C GLU A 27 6.25 24.22 18.57
N MET A 28 4.98 24.07 18.98
CA MET A 28 4.56 23.02 19.91
C MET A 28 4.03 21.80 19.16
N VAL A 29 4.52 20.62 19.54
CA VAL A 29 4.10 19.32 19.05
C VAL A 29 3.60 18.42 20.17
N PHE A 30 2.79 17.42 19.81
CA PHE A 30 2.20 16.48 20.76
C PHE A 30 2.50 15.03 20.37
N SER A 31 2.51 14.71 19.08
CA SER A 31 2.47 13.33 18.59
C SER A 31 3.78 12.57 18.79
N ALA A 32 4.91 13.25 18.97
CA ALA A 32 6.20 12.59 19.13
C ALA A 32 6.32 11.82 20.47
N SER A 33 5.66 12.31 21.54
CA SER A 33 5.74 11.75 22.89
C SER A 33 4.38 11.56 23.56
N LYS A 34 3.26 11.89 22.88
CA LYS A 34 1.91 12.02 23.46
C LYS A 34 1.82 13.07 24.59
N LYS A 35 2.76 14.01 24.61
CA LYS A 35 2.80 15.17 25.51
C LYS A 35 3.09 16.43 24.72
N ALA A 36 2.56 17.57 25.15
CA ALA A 36 2.88 18.86 24.54
C ALA A 36 4.34 19.26 24.85
N GLU A 37 5.14 19.41 23.82
CA GLU A 37 6.55 19.77 23.90
C GLU A 37 6.97 20.68 22.73
N LYS A 38 8.11 21.37 22.84
CA LYS A 38 8.63 22.10 21.68
C LYS A 38 9.11 21.15 20.61
N ALA A 39 8.87 21.49 19.36
CA ALA A 39 9.29 20.67 18.21
C ALA A 39 10.80 20.39 18.19
N VAL A 40 11.62 21.31 18.70
CA VAL A 40 13.08 21.13 18.85
C VAL A 40 13.46 20.16 19.98
N ASP A 41 12.56 19.93 20.92
CA ASP A 41 12.72 19.01 22.05
C ASP A 41 12.06 17.64 21.80
N ALA A 42 11.48 17.42 20.63
CA ALA A 42 10.77 16.19 20.30
C ALA A 42 11.73 15.00 20.07
N PRO A 43 11.44 13.81 20.64
CA PRO A 43 12.30 12.63 20.54
C PRO A 43 12.27 11.96 19.15
N SER A 44 11.53 12.51 18.22
CA SER A 44 11.39 12.01 16.86
C SER A 44 11.32 13.16 15.85
N SER A 45 11.68 12.88 14.61
CA SER A 45 11.59 13.85 13.53
C SER A 45 10.13 14.24 13.29
N THR A 46 9.77 15.50 13.46
CA THR A 46 8.38 15.97 13.39
C THR A 46 8.25 17.17 12.46
N THR A 47 7.24 17.15 11.60
CA THR A 47 6.81 18.27 10.77
C THR A 47 5.40 18.68 11.18
N VAL A 48 5.13 19.97 11.28
CA VAL A 48 3.81 20.54 11.58
C VAL A 48 3.30 21.29 10.35
N ILE A 49 2.06 21.05 9.98
CA ILE A 49 1.31 21.88 9.03
C ILE A 49 0.32 22.69 9.85
N ASP A 50 0.50 23.99 9.87
CA ASP A 50 -0.23 24.90 10.73
C ASP A 50 -1.59 25.33 10.14
N ALA A 51 -2.43 25.95 10.98
CA ALA A 51 -3.74 26.46 10.59
C ALA A 51 -3.65 27.47 9.44
N LYS A 52 -2.60 28.30 9.39
CA LYS A 52 -2.41 29.31 8.33
C LYS A 52 -2.25 28.65 6.97
N THR A 53 -1.48 27.58 6.90
CA THR A 53 -1.30 26.78 5.68
C THR A 53 -2.60 26.05 5.28
N ILE A 54 -3.27 25.40 6.25
CA ILE A 54 -4.54 24.69 6.02
C ILE A 54 -5.61 25.63 5.48
N GLU A 55 -5.74 26.81 6.06
CA GLU A 55 -6.78 27.79 5.68
C GLU A 55 -6.55 28.42 4.30
N ASN A 56 -5.30 28.57 3.86
CA ASN A 56 -4.95 29.26 2.62
C ASN A 56 -4.73 28.31 1.42
N ARG A 57 -4.71 27.01 1.63
CA ARG A 57 -4.53 26.02 0.57
C ARG A 57 -5.82 25.19 0.38
N PRO A 58 -6.72 25.60 -0.53
CA PRO A 58 -7.90 24.81 -0.86
C PRO A 58 -7.51 23.42 -1.37
N THR A 59 -8.20 22.40 -0.93
CA THR A 59 -7.93 21.00 -1.35
C THR A 59 -9.22 20.24 -1.56
N THR A 60 -9.25 19.34 -2.54
CA THR A 60 -10.35 18.38 -2.71
C THR A 60 -10.29 17.28 -1.65
N ASN A 61 -9.10 17.00 -1.14
CA ASN A 61 -8.85 16.04 -0.10
C ASN A 61 -7.74 16.58 0.82
N VAL A 62 -7.97 16.61 2.12
CA VAL A 62 -7.03 17.19 3.09
C VAL A 62 -5.66 16.51 3.12
N THR A 63 -5.58 15.25 2.65
CA THR A 63 -4.28 14.56 2.52
C THR A 63 -3.32 15.26 1.56
N GLN A 64 -3.83 16.04 0.59
CA GLN A 64 -3.00 16.86 -0.31
C GLN A 64 -2.15 17.90 0.44
N LEU A 65 -2.53 18.28 1.65
CA LEU A 65 -1.72 19.14 2.51
C LEU A 65 -0.37 18.51 2.86
N LEU A 66 -0.30 17.16 2.87
CA LEU A 66 0.91 16.39 3.16
C LEU A 66 1.92 16.35 2.00
N ASP A 67 1.56 16.77 0.81
CA ASP A 67 2.38 16.69 -0.40
C ASP A 67 3.79 17.24 -0.23
N ASN A 68 3.94 18.32 0.54
CA ASN A 68 5.20 19.02 0.72
C ASN A 68 6.03 18.54 1.94
N VAL A 69 5.53 17.58 2.71
CA VAL A 69 6.25 17.05 3.89
C VAL A 69 7.48 16.25 3.45
N VAL A 70 8.63 16.52 4.08
CA VAL A 70 9.88 15.78 3.84
C VAL A 70 9.71 14.32 4.28
N GLY A 71 10.36 13.38 3.58
CA GLY A 71 10.28 11.95 3.90
C GLY A 71 8.93 11.30 3.64
N LEU A 72 7.91 12.04 3.18
CA LEU A 72 6.57 11.53 2.87
C LEU A 72 6.38 11.41 1.37
N THR A 73 5.79 10.31 0.94
CA THR A 73 5.23 10.13 -0.41
C THR A 73 3.71 10.03 -0.29
N LEU A 74 3.01 10.85 -1.05
CA LEU A 74 1.56 10.78 -1.19
C LEU A 74 1.24 10.20 -2.55
N ASP A 75 0.78 8.96 -2.57
CA ASP A 75 0.43 8.24 -3.79
C ASP A 75 -1.04 8.45 -4.10
N ARG A 76 -1.31 9.22 -5.15
CA ARG A 76 -2.66 9.49 -5.62
C ARG A 76 -3.14 8.34 -6.50
N GLN A 77 -4.04 7.52 -5.99
CA GLN A 77 -4.51 6.30 -6.63
C GLN A 77 -5.90 6.46 -7.28
N GLY A 78 -6.55 7.59 -7.11
CA GLY A 78 -7.88 7.92 -7.61
C GLY A 78 -8.31 9.31 -7.18
N ALA A 79 -9.55 9.68 -7.44
CA ALA A 79 -10.09 10.99 -7.06
C ALA A 79 -10.07 11.21 -5.54
N ASN A 80 -10.47 10.19 -4.78
CA ASN A 80 -10.57 10.23 -3.32
C ASN A 80 -9.56 9.32 -2.61
N ARG A 81 -8.85 8.48 -3.32
CA ARG A 81 -7.91 7.51 -2.75
C ARG A 81 -6.48 8.04 -2.77
N TYR A 82 -5.90 8.16 -1.57
CA TYR A 82 -4.52 8.57 -1.36
C TYR A 82 -3.85 7.62 -0.39
N ASN A 83 -2.70 7.10 -0.76
CA ASN A 83 -1.87 6.30 0.13
C ASN A 83 -0.74 7.18 0.70
N ILE A 84 -0.53 7.11 2.02
CA ILE A 84 0.47 7.89 2.74
C ILE A 84 1.61 6.96 3.12
N THR A 85 2.81 7.24 2.62
CA THR A 85 4.02 6.47 2.95
C THR A 85 5.09 7.38 3.52
N LEU A 86 5.67 6.98 4.64
CA LEU A 86 6.75 7.72 5.30
C LEU A 86 8.06 6.92 5.17
N ARG A 87 9.14 7.59 4.71
CA ARG A 87 10.52 7.08 4.60
C ARG A 87 10.69 5.75 3.89
N ASP A 88 9.95 4.77 4.29
CA ASP A 88 9.97 3.37 3.96
C ASP A 88 9.30 3.04 2.61
N GLY A 89 9.25 1.76 2.31
CA GLY A 89 8.63 1.20 1.14
C GLY A 89 7.14 1.51 1.03
N ALA A 90 6.73 1.80 -0.18
CA ALA A 90 5.34 2.03 -0.51
C ALA A 90 4.66 0.73 -0.97
N SER A 91 3.39 0.57 -0.63
CA SER A 91 2.52 -0.44 -1.20
C SER A 91 1.19 0.20 -1.63
N VAL A 92 0.35 -0.55 -2.29
CA VAL A 92 -1.01 -0.09 -2.63
C VAL A 92 -1.77 0.29 -1.36
N PHE A 93 -1.47 -0.40 -0.25
CA PHE A 93 -1.93 -0.05 1.09
C PHE A 93 -0.77 0.50 1.93
N ASN A 94 -1.05 1.47 2.79
CA ASN A 94 -0.10 1.90 3.79
C ASN A 94 -0.14 0.94 4.99
N THR A 95 0.87 0.11 5.13
CA THR A 95 0.97 -0.87 6.22
C THR A 95 2.01 -0.51 7.28
N THR A 96 2.67 0.63 7.17
CA THR A 96 3.82 1.00 8.01
C THR A 96 3.65 2.29 8.80
N SER A 97 2.55 3.02 8.61
CA SER A 97 2.25 4.23 9.35
C SER A 97 0.78 4.31 9.79
N VAL A 98 0.56 4.86 10.96
CA VAL A 98 -0.77 5.03 11.54
C VAL A 98 -1.27 6.44 11.32
N VAL A 99 -2.55 6.57 10.95
CA VAL A 99 -3.24 7.86 10.79
C VAL A 99 -4.23 8.06 11.93
N LEU A 100 -4.13 9.21 12.59
CA LEU A 100 -4.92 9.57 13.76
C LEU A 100 -5.75 10.83 13.52
N LEU A 101 -6.92 10.91 14.14
CA LEU A 101 -7.72 12.13 14.34
C LEU A 101 -8.01 12.29 15.83
N ASP A 102 -7.49 13.35 16.46
CA ASP A 102 -7.65 13.66 17.89
C ASP A 102 -7.24 12.50 18.83
N GLY A 103 -6.28 11.68 18.38
CA GLY A 103 -5.78 10.50 19.08
C GLY A 103 -6.51 9.20 18.78
N ARG A 104 -7.65 9.23 18.09
CA ARG A 104 -8.32 8.04 17.55
C ARG A 104 -7.65 7.59 16.27
N GLN A 105 -7.31 6.31 16.17
CA GLN A 105 -6.85 5.73 14.90
C GLN A 105 -8.01 5.74 13.89
N ILE A 106 -7.77 6.31 12.72
CA ILE A 106 -8.71 6.42 11.60
C ILE A 106 -8.27 5.62 10.37
N SER A 107 -7.02 5.12 10.34
CA SER A 107 -6.67 3.97 9.49
C SER A 107 -7.26 2.71 10.11
N THR A 108 -7.73 1.78 9.27
CA THR A 108 -8.29 0.52 9.75
C THR A 108 -7.23 -0.25 10.55
N ILE A 109 -7.64 -0.87 11.65
CA ILE A 109 -6.72 -1.59 12.55
C ILE A 109 -6.19 -2.86 11.87
N GLY A 110 -7.09 -3.61 11.26
CA GLY A 110 -6.74 -4.90 10.66
C GLY A 110 -6.10 -4.81 9.28
N LEU A 111 -6.61 -3.96 8.41
CA LEU A 111 -6.10 -3.80 7.04
C LEU A 111 -5.02 -2.73 6.91
N GLN A 112 -4.90 -1.83 7.87
CA GLN A 112 -4.00 -0.67 7.85
C GLN A 112 -4.25 0.30 6.68
N VAL A 113 -5.46 0.31 6.14
CA VAL A 113 -5.87 1.20 5.07
C VAL A 113 -6.37 2.51 5.66
N PHE A 114 -5.90 3.62 5.12
CA PHE A 114 -6.44 4.94 5.39
C PHE A 114 -7.20 5.45 4.17
N ASP A 115 -8.45 5.80 4.37
CA ASP A 115 -9.27 6.44 3.36
C ASP A 115 -9.89 7.72 3.92
N ALA A 116 -9.45 8.85 3.42
CA ALA A 116 -9.93 10.15 3.86
C ALA A 116 -11.41 10.39 3.52
N ALA A 117 -11.97 9.67 2.54
CA ALA A 117 -13.39 9.76 2.20
C ALA A 117 -14.30 9.13 3.27
N ASN A 118 -13.80 8.13 4.00
CA ASN A 118 -14.52 7.50 5.11
C ASN A 118 -14.44 8.29 6.43
N THR A 119 -13.75 9.42 6.42
CA THR A 119 -13.53 10.21 7.63
C THR A 119 -13.86 11.67 7.34
N ASN A 120 -14.59 12.32 8.26
CA ASN A 120 -14.89 13.73 8.09
C ASN A 120 -13.67 14.61 8.37
N LEU A 121 -12.73 14.60 7.45
CA LEU A 121 -11.56 15.46 7.45
C LEU A 121 -11.83 16.66 6.53
N SER A 122 -12.11 17.81 7.10
CA SER A 122 -12.29 19.07 6.39
C SER A 122 -11.31 20.11 6.88
N GLY A 123 -10.74 20.89 5.98
CA GLY A 123 -9.92 22.05 6.34
C GLY A 123 -10.63 23.07 7.24
N LEU A 124 -11.97 23.07 7.24
CA LEU A 124 -12.75 23.92 8.16
C LEU A 124 -12.54 23.58 9.63
N ASP A 125 -12.39 22.27 9.95
CA ASP A 125 -12.27 21.79 11.33
C ASP A 125 -10.84 21.44 11.76
N LEU A 126 -9.85 21.52 10.88
CA LEU A 126 -8.47 21.23 11.23
C LEU A 126 -7.75 22.47 11.79
N GLU A 127 -7.09 22.29 12.96
CA GLU A 127 -6.20 23.27 13.57
C GLU A 127 -4.76 23.08 13.12
N LYS A 128 -4.27 21.83 13.10
CA LYS A 128 -2.93 21.46 12.62
C LYS A 128 -2.85 19.98 12.23
N ILE A 129 -1.79 19.64 11.51
CA ILE A 129 -1.43 18.26 11.19
C ILE A 129 0.02 18.04 11.64
N GLU A 130 0.27 17.00 12.43
CA GLU A 130 1.60 16.60 12.85
C GLU A 130 1.99 15.32 12.12
N VAL A 131 3.19 15.32 11.54
CA VAL A 131 3.78 14.16 10.87
C VAL A 131 5.05 13.77 11.60
N VAL A 132 5.01 12.65 12.32
CA VAL A 132 6.14 12.06 13.01
C VAL A 132 6.76 10.99 12.14
N ARG A 133 8.05 11.09 11.87
CA ARG A 133 8.81 10.14 11.05
C ARG A 133 9.70 9.26 11.92
N GLY A 134 9.93 8.02 11.44
CA GLY A 134 10.67 7.00 12.15
C GLY A 134 9.79 6.19 13.09
N SER A 135 10.36 5.18 13.73
CA SER A 135 9.63 4.23 14.55
C SER A 135 8.81 4.90 15.65
N GLY A 136 7.51 4.75 15.56
CA GLY A 136 6.52 5.14 16.58
C GLY A 136 6.01 3.96 17.41
N SER A 137 6.50 2.74 17.17
CA SER A 137 5.94 1.51 17.76
C SER A 137 5.99 1.50 19.28
N SER A 138 7.04 2.04 19.90
CA SER A 138 7.14 2.14 21.36
C SER A 138 6.03 2.98 22.00
N THR A 139 5.35 3.85 21.23
CA THR A 139 4.33 4.78 21.73
C THR A 139 2.93 4.46 21.20
N TYR A 140 2.83 4.07 19.91
CA TYR A 140 1.56 3.88 19.19
C TYR A 140 1.26 2.41 18.84
N GLY A 141 2.23 1.52 19.06
CA GLY A 141 2.10 0.08 18.84
C GLY A 141 2.42 -0.36 17.43
N ALA A 142 1.94 -1.54 17.12
CA ALA A 142 2.15 -2.18 15.83
C ALA A 142 1.78 -1.29 14.64
N TYR A 143 2.45 -1.53 13.51
CA TYR A 143 2.23 -0.82 12.24
C TYR A 143 2.63 0.67 12.24
N THR A 144 3.44 1.09 13.20
CA THR A 144 4.01 2.44 13.27
C THR A 144 5.53 2.45 13.03
N ASN A 145 5.98 1.61 12.12
CA ASN A 145 7.40 1.45 11.79
C ASN A 145 7.96 2.72 11.17
N SER A 146 7.24 3.30 10.23
CA SER A 146 7.67 4.47 9.46
C SER A 146 7.21 5.79 10.07
N GLY A 147 6.12 5.78 10.87
CA GLY A 147 5.67 6.98 11.56
C GLY A 147 4.17 7.10 11.83
N VAL A 148 3.78 8.33 12.18
CA VAL A 148 2.40 8.70 12.53
C VAL A 148 2.02 9.98 11.82
N VAL A 149 0.82 10.03 11.25
CA VAL A 149 0.17 11.25 10.76
C VAL A 149 -1.02 11.56 11.67
N HIS A 150 -1.00 12.68 12.34
CA HIS A 150 -2.00 13.07 13.32
C HIS A 150 -2.71 14.35 12.91
N PHE A 151 -3.97 14.22 12.52
CA PHE A 151 -4.86 15.32 12.27
C PHE A 151 -5.45 15.80 13.62
N MET A 152 -5.35 17.08 13.90
CA MET A 152 -5.88 17.69 15.12
C MET A 152 -6.96 18.69 14.77
N SER A 153 -8.13 18.50 15.34
CA SER A 153 -9.32 19.31 15.03
C SER A 153 -9.41 20.56 15.90
N LYS A 154 -10.14 21.57 15.42
CA LYS A 154 -10.40 22.83 16.12
C LYS A 154 -11.25 22.60 17.37
N ASP A 155 -10.79 23.13 18.50
CA ASP A 155 -11.49 23.12 19.78
C ASP A 155 -12.66 24.14 19.75
N PRO A 156 -13.92 23.77 20.11
CA PRO A 156 -15.07 24.65 20.06
C PRO A 156 -14.98 25.84 21.05
N PHE A 157 -14.21 25.72 22.12
CA PHE A 157 -13.99 26.81 23.06
C PHE A 157 -13.08 27.90 22.50
N LYS A 158 -12.15 27.53 21.65
CA LYS A 158 -11.21 28.43 20.99
C LYS A 158 -11.72 28.95 19.64
N TYR A 159 -12.48 28.12 18.91
CA TYR A 159 -12.97 28.37 17.58
C TYR A 159 -14.51 28.18 17.49
N PRO A 160 -15.31 28.96 18.22
CA PRO A 160 -16.78 28.94 18.07
C PRO A 160 -17.20 29.55 16.73
N GLY A 161 -18.43 29.32 16.33
CA GLY A 161 -19.06 29.89 15.11
C GLY A 161 -19.39 28.85 14.06
N THR A 162 -19.95 29.33 12.97
CA THR A 162 -20.37 28.52 11.81
C THR A 162 -19.49 28.86 10.63
N SER A 163 -18.98 27.86 9.94
CA SER A 163 -18.22 28.02 8.70
C SER A 163 -18.80 27.10 7.62
N ILE A 164 -18.89 27.63 6.41
CA ILE A 164 -19.31 26.88 5.22
C ILE A 164 -18.23 27.02 4.16
N GLU A 165 -17.95 25.97 3.45
CA GLU A 165 -17.09 25.97 2.27
C GLU A 165 -17.79 25.23 1.13
N ILE A 166 -17.88 25.86 -0.03
CA ILE A 166 -18.38 25.26 -1.25
C ILE A 166 -17.25 25.28 -2.27
N SER A 167 -16.98 24.14 -2.87
CA SER A 167 -15.94 23.99 -3.88
C SER A 167 -16.51 23.35 -5.14
N SER A 168 -16.04 23.82 -6.29
CA SER A 168 -16.37 23.22 -7.58
C SER A 168 -15.18 23.29 -8.51
N GLY A 169 -15.07 22.31 -9.40
CA GLY A 169 -13.94 22.20 -10.29
C GLY A 169 -14.02 21.02 -11.23
N GLY A 170 -12.88 20.65 -11.82
CA GLY A 170 -12.82 19.53 -12.72
C GLY A 170 -11.39 19.07 -13.04
N LEU A 171 -11.32 18.02 -13.85
CA LEU A 171 -10.11 17.44 -14.40
C LEU A 171 -9.84 18.06 -15.77
N ALA A 172 -8.77 18.83 -15.89
CA ALA A 172 -8.38 19.47 -17.17
C ALA A 172 -7.37 18.56 -17.88
N ASN A 173 -7.44 18.55 -19.22
CA ASN A 173 -6.57 17.75 -20.09
C ASN A 173 -6.66 16.22 -19.86
N GLN A 174 -7.76 15.77 -19.31
CA GLN A 174 -8.05 14.37 -19.09
C GLN A 174 -9.56 14.17 -19.35
N GLU A 175 -9.91 13.14 -20.11
CA GLU A 175 -11.28 12.68 -20.12
C GLU A 175 -11.57 12.06 -18.77
N SER A 176 -12.59 12.52 -18.06
CA SER A 176 -13.08 11.81 -16.90
C SER A 176 -13.82 10.57 -17.38
N MET A 177 -13.95 9.58 -16.53
CA MET A 177 -14.74 8.37 -16.83
C MET A 177 -16.21 8.70 -17.10
N LEU A 178 -16.69 9.86 -16.65
CA LEU A 178 -17.98 10.43 -17.03
C LEU A 178 -18.03 10.93 -18.50
N GLY A 179 -16.93 10.79 -19.22
CA GLY A 179 -16.91 10.88 -20.68
C GLY A 179 -16.88 12.28 -21.29
N LYS A 180 -16.88 13.37 -20.53
CA LYS A 180 -16.78 14.71 -21.11
C LYS A 180 -16.33 15.77 -20.12
N GLY A 181 -15.29 15.42 -19.32
CA GLY A 181 -14.67 16.17 -18.28
C GLY A 181 -14.89 17.64 -18.37
N ASN A 182 -15.47 18.25 -17.43
CA ASN A 182 -15.19 19.66 -17.28
C ASN A 182 -15.57 20.23 -15.92
N TRP A 183 -16.59 19.70 -15.23
CA TRP A 183 -17.01 20.24 -13.94
C TRP A 183 -17.61 19.12 -13.09
N ASP A 184 -16.83 18.09 -12.85
CA ASP A 184 -17.22 16.85 -12.16
C ASP A 184 -16.71 16.79 -10.71
N ILE A 185 -16.23 17.93 -10.19
CA ILE A 185 -15.88 18.08 -8.79
C ILE A 185 -16.84 19.05 -8.14
N PHE A 186 -17.57 18.58 -7.13
CA PHE A 186 -18.38 19.39 -6.26
C PHE A 186 -18.21 18.97 -4.81
N GLN A 187 -18.02 19.95 -3.91
CA GLN A 187 -17.93 19.67 -2.47
C GLN A 187 -18.62 20.77 -1.68
N ALA A 188 -19.32 20.39 -0.64
CA ALA A 188 -19.90 21.29 0.33
C ALA A 188 -19.52 20.81 1.74
N SER A 189 -18.99 21.70 2.56
CA SER A 189 -18.60 21.41 3.93
C SER A 189 -19.21 22.45 4.88
N LEU A 190 -19.70 21.98 6.03
CA LEU A 190 -20.24 22.78 7.11
C LEU A 190 -19.49 22.41 8.40
N ARG A 191 -19.12 23.41 9.16
CA ARG A 191 -18.71 23.28 10.55
C ARG A 191 -19.53 24.26 11.40
N HIS A 192 -20.14 23.77 12.46
CA HIS A 192 -20.77 24.60 13.48
C HIS A 192 -20.22 24.20 14.87
N ALA A 193 -19.78 25.16 15.63
CA ALA A 193 -19.25 24.95 16.97
C ALA A 193 -19.73 26.03 17.92
N ALA A 194 -20.07 25.65 19.13
CA ALA A 194 -20.42 26.57 20.21
C ALA A 194 -19.92 26.04 21.57
N ALA A 195 -19.72 26.97 22.47
CA ALA A 195 -19.41 26.68 23.88
C ALA A 195 -20.16 27.65 24.76
N ASN A 196 -20.44 27.22 26.01
CA ASN A 196 -21.03 28.09 27.00
C ASN A 196 -20.00 29.07 27.56
N ASP A 197 -20.46 30.21 28.09
CA ASP A 197 -19.63 31.28 28.65
C ASP A 197 -18.74 30.81 29.81
N GLY A 198 -19.20 29.78 30.56
CA GLY A 198 -18.45 29.20 31.66
C GLY A 198 -17.33 28.24 31.23
N GLY A 199 -17.16 27.97 29.90
CA GLY A 199 -16.12 27.10 29.40
C GLY A 199 -16.26 25.63 29.84
N THR A 200 -17.43 25.22 30.36
CA THR A 200 -17.65 23.88 30.91
C THR A 200 -18.29 22.91 29.92
N PHE A 201 -19.01 23.43 28.92
CA PHE A 201 -19.67 22.64 27.89
C PHE A 201 -19.46 23.26 26.53
N GLY A 202 -19.08 22.44 25.55
CA GLY A 202 -18.98 22.84 24.16
C GLY A 202 -19.39 21.71 23.25
N TYR A 203 -19.71 22.04 22.03
CA TYR A 203 -19.98 21.04 20.99
C TYR A 203 -19.55 21.53 19.61
N LYS A 204 -19.34 20.60 18.71
CA LYS A 204 -19.21 20.86 17.29
C LYS A 204 -19.94 19.83 16.47
N ILE A 205 -20.41 20.24 15.30
CA ILE A 205 -21.05 19.41 14.30
C ILE A 205 -20.37 19.73 12.97
N ASN A 206 -19.94 18.68 12.27
CA ASN A 206 -19.38 18.78 10.96
C ASN A 206 -20.22 17.97 9.97
N ALA A 207 -20.39 18.49 8.76
CA ALA A 207 -21.03 17.80 7.67
C ALA A 207 -20.25 18.07 6.37
N ARG A 208 -20.10 17.07 5.54
CA ARG A 208 -19.46 17.20 4.23
C ARG A 208 -20.18 16.32 3.23
N TYR A 209 -20.38 16.85 2.06
CA TYR A 209 -20.75 16.13 0.83
C TYR A 209 -19.67 16.34 -0.20
N SER A 210 -19.32 15.30 -0.96
CA SER A 210 -18.36 15.38 -2.06
C SER A 210 -18.82 14.51 -3.23
N GLU A 211 -18.70 15.04 -4.43
CA GLU A 211 -18.84 14.34 -5.69
C GLU A 211 -17.62 14.68 -6.54
N ASN A 212 -16.94 13.66 -7.06
CA ASN A 212 -15.76 13.81 -7.90
C ASN A 212 -15.88 12.83 -9.08
N GLY A 213 -15.45 13.24 -10.27
CA GLY A 213 -15.17 12.32 -11.36
C GLY A 213 -13.92 11.51 -11.07
N GLU A 214 -13.89 10.22 -11.47
CA GLU A 214 -12.71 9.41 -11.37
C GLU A 214 -11.73 9.70 -12.51
N TYR A 215 -10.46 9.39 -12.26
CA TYR A 215 -9.41 9.49 -13.27
C TYR A 215 -9.53 8.35 -14.28
N GLU A 216 -9.18 8.67 -15.51
CA GLU A 216 -9.20 7.72 -16.61
C GLU A 216 -8.27 6.54 -16.36
N ILE A 217 -8.81 5.35 -16.57
CA ILE A 217 -8.06 4.09 -16.62
C ILE A 217 -8.05 3.66 -18.09
N ASP A 218 -6.90 3.28 -18.63
CA ASP A 218 -6.83 2.80 -20.00
C ASP A 218 -7.58 1.47 -20.17
N GLU A 219 -7.98 1.18 -21.42
CA GLU A 219 -8.79 0.01 -21.73
C GLU A 219 -8.11 -1.32 -21.32
N ALA A 220 -6.77 -1.41 -21.46
CA ALA A 220 -6.02 -2.58 -21.06
C ALA A 220 -6.06 -2.78 -19.54
N THR A 221 -5.90 -1.69 -18.76
CA THR A 221 -6.03 -1.70 -17.31
C THR A 221 -7.46 -1.99 -16.88
N ALA A 222 -8.46 -1.43 -17.58
CA ALA A 222 -9.87 -1.71 -17.31
C ALA A 222 -10.20 -3.20 -17.54
N LEU A 223 -9.62 -3.82 -18.54
CA LEU A 223 -9.73 -5.28 -18.77
C LEU A 223 -9.04 -6.08 -17.67
N GLN A 224 -7.89 -5.63 -17.18
CA GLN A 224 -7.17 -6.25 -16.08
C GLN A 224 -7.94 -6.16 -14.75
N THR A 225 -8.63 -5.06 -14.53
CA THR A 225 -9.41 -4.79 -13.30
C THR A 225 -10.83 -5.30 -13.35
N GLY A 226 -11.21 -6.11 -14.35
CA GLY A 226 -12.56 -6.69 -14.46
C GLY A 226 -13.61 -5.80 -15.13
N GLY A 227 -13.26 -4.60 -15.57
CA GLY A 227 -14.02 -3.80 -16.52
C GLY A 227 -15.23 -3.03 -16.01
N GLN A 228 -15.51 -2.98 -14.69
CA GLN A 228 -16.43 -1.97 -14.18
C GLN A 228 -15.68 -0.79 -13.59
N LEU A 229 -16.06 0.32 -14.09
CA LEU A 229 -15.52 1.60 -13.72
C LEU A 229 -16.68 2.36 -13.11
N LEU A 230 -16.59 2.66 -11.82
CA LEU A 230 -17.49 3.64 -11.23
C LEU A 230 -17.13 5.01 -11.82
N GLU A 231 -18.12 5.62 -12.42
CA GLU A 231 -17.97 6.91 -13.09
C GLU A 231 -17.77 8.03 -12.07
N LYS A 232 -18.20 7.82 -10.82
CA LYS A 232 -18.19 8.82 -9.75
C LYS A 232 -17.57 8.28 -8.47
N ALA A 233 -16.84 9.16 -7.81
CA ALA A 233 -16.43 9.00 -6.44
C ALA A 233 -17.20 10.02 -5.60
N ASN A 234 -18.28 9.61 -4.97
CA ASN A 234 -19.11 10.50 -4.15
C ASN A 234 -19.19 10.00 -2.70
N GLY A 235 -19.64 10.85 -1.82
CA GLY A 235 -19.88 10.47 -0.45
C GLY A 235 -20.29 11.62 0.44
N TYR A 236 -20.76 11.25 1.63
CA TYR A 236 -21.03 12.21 2.69
C TYR A 236 -20.44 11.74 4.01
N ASN A 237 -20.18 12.71 4.87
CA ASN A 237 -19.74 12.49 6.25
C ASN A 237 -20.47 13.46 7.16
N ILE A 238 -20.94 12.96 8.30
CA ILE A 238 -21.55 13.77 9.35
C ILE A 238 -21.00 13.29 10.69
N ASP A 239 -20.48 14.18 11.50
CA ASP A 239 -20.06 13.87 12.87
C ASP A 239 -20.42 14.98 13.85
N ALA A 240 -20.58 14.58 15.10
CA ALA A 240 -20.76 15.47 16.21
C ALA A 240 -19.80 15.14 17.35
N THR A 241 -19.29 16.15 18.00
CA THR A 241 -18.41 16.04 19.17
C THR A 241 -18.95 16.89 20.31
N LEU A 242 -19.07 16.29 21.48
CA LEU A 242 -19.45 16.94 22.73
C LEU A 242 -18.24 17.03 23.65
N TYR A 243 -18.05 18.16 24.26
CA TYR A 243 -16.99 18.43 25.23
C TYR A 243 -17.60 18.83 26.57
N PHE A 244 -17.17 18.17 27.61
CA PHE A 244 -17.57 18.48 28.99
C PHE A 244 -16.32 18.68 29.85
N ARG A 245 -16.13 19.92 30.36
CA ARG A 245 -14.98 20.37 31.17
C ARG A 245 -15.49 20.98 32.49
N PRO A 246 -15.97 20.15 33.43
CA PRO A 246 -16.52 20.67 34.68
C PRO A 246 -15.45 21.28 35.59
N SER A 247 -14.19 20.98 35.38
CA SER A 247 -13.04 21.55 36.08
C SER A 247 -11.80 21.54 35.18
N SER A 248 -10.76 22.24 35.61
CA SER A 248 -9.46 22.23 34.89
C SER A 248 -8.80 20.84 34.83
N ASN A 249 -9.20 19.93 35.74
CA ASN A 249 -8.65 18.59 35.86
C ASN A 249 -9.47 17.49 35.20
N LEU A 250 -10.69 17.79 34.75
CA LEU A 250 -11.55 16.79 34.12
C LEU A 250 -12.08 17.29 32.79
N GLU A 251 -11.77 16.54 31.75
CA GLU A 251 -12.32 16.71 30.40
C GLU A 251 -12.89 15.37 29.92
N ILE A 252 -14.11 15.39 29.42
CA ILE A 252 -14.76 14.27 28.74
C ILE A 252 -15.12 14.73 27.34
N THR A 253 -14.71 13.97 26.34
CA THR A 253 -15.03 14.21 24.93
C THR A 253 -15.75 12.97 24.37
N ALA A 254 -16.94 13.15 23.86
CA ALA A 254 -17.69 12.10 23.16
C ALA A 254 -17.90 12.50 21.70
N GLN A 255 -17.54 11.63 20.78
CA GLN A 255 -17.66 11.84 19.34
C GLN A 255 -18.39 10.67 18.69
N ALA A 256 -19.30 10.98 17.78
CA ALA A 256 -19.97 9.98 16.95
C ALA A 256 -20.13 10.51 15.53
N GLY A 257 -20.12 9.63 14.56
CA GLY A 257 -20.31 10.02 13.17
C GLY A 257 -20.69 8.87 12.26
N ILE A 258 -21.19 9.27 11.10
CA ILE A 258 -21.55 8.37 9.99
C ILE A 258 -20.92 8.90 8.72
N SER A 259 -20.53 8.00 7.84
CA SER A 259 -20.12 8.30 6.48
C SER A 259 -20.61 7.24 5.52
N ALA A 260 -20.88 7.63 4.30
CA ALA A 260 -21.06 6.70 3.20
C ALA A 260 -20.30 7.20 1.99
N ARG A 261 -19.75 6.29 1.22
CA ARG A 261 -19.02 6.62 0.00
C ARG A 261 -19.23 5.60 -1.12
N GLU A 262 -19.13 6.10 -2.31
CA GLU A 262 -18.93 5.34 -3.53
C GLU A 262 -17.57 5.71 -4.13
N GLY A 263 -16.94 4.82 -4.85
CA GLY A 263 -15.70 5.10 -5.55
C GLY A 263 -14.84 3.86 -5.77
N LEU A 264 -13.77 4.05 -6.53
CA LEU A 264 -12.77 3.02 -6.74
C LEU A 264 -11.80 2.95 -5.56
N SER A 265 -11.41 1.75 -5.22
CA SER A 265 -10.28 1.44 -4.35
C SER A 265 -9.38 0.44 -5.07
N TRP A 266 -8.13 0.36 -4.64
CA TRP A 266 -7.13 -0.51 -5.25
C TRP A 266 -6.61 -1.47 -4.20
N SER A 267 -6.67 -2.75 -4.50
CA SER A 267 -5.94 -3.79 -3.78
C SER A 267 -4.66 -4.13 -4.54
N GLU A 268 -3.82 -4.99 -4.00
CA GLU A 268 -2.63 -5.49 -4.72
C GLU A 268 -3.01 -6.33 -5.96
N PHE A 269 -4.27 -6.68 -6.13
CA PHE A 269 -4.75 -7.63 -7.10
C PHE A 269 -5.65 -7.02 -8.18
N TYR A 270 -6.42 -6.00 -7.85
CA TYR A 270 -7.41 -5.41 -8.77
C TYR A 270 -7.96 -4.07 -8.24
N ALA A 271 -8.69 -3.38 -9.09
CA ALA A 271 -9.54 -2.27 -8.65
C ALA A 271 -10.84 -2.81 -8.06
N GLU A 272 -11.23 -2.25 -6.96
CA GLU A 272 -12.48 -2.54 -6.28
C GLU A 272 -13.42 -1.34 -6.43
N ALA A 273 -14.64 -1.58 -6.88
CA ALA A 273 -15.69 -0.57 -6.86
C ALA A 273 -16.52 -0.72 -5.59
N PHE A 274 -16.59 0.34 -4.79
CA PHE A 274 -17.44 0.39 -3.62
C PHE A 274 -18.66 1.26 -3.90
N GLU A 275 -19.83 0.70 -3.76
CA GLU A 275 -21.08 1.45 -3.65
C GLU A 275 -21.59 1.35 -2.21
N ASN A 276 -22.05 2.47 -1.66
CA ASN A 276 -22.56 2.54 -0.29
C ASN A 276 -21.67 1.91 0.77
N ASN A 277 -20.35 2.16 0.72
CA ASN A 277 -19.50 1.80 1.84
C ASN A 277 -19.83 2.70 3.03
N GLU A 278 -20.65 2.19 3.95
CA GLU A 278 -21.03 2.89 5.16
C GLU A 278 -20.01 2.66 6.28
N ASN A 279 -19.68 3.73 6.99
CA ASN A 279 -18.85 3.65 8.19
C ASN A 279 -19.48 4.46 9.31
N ASN A 280 -19.71 3.79 10.44
CA ASN A 280 -20.23 4.38 11.65
C ASN A 280 -19.18 4.27 12.75
N PHE A 281 -19.00 5.32 13.53
CA PHE A 281 -18.08 5.28 14.65
C PHE A 281 -18.61 6.00 15.89
N PHE A 282 -18.08 5.55 17.03
CA PHE A 282 -18.22 6.22 18.32
C PHE A 282 -16.87 6.27 19.03
N SER A 283 -16.56 7.36 19.71
CA SER A 283 -15.36 7.50 20.53
C SER A 283 -15.68 8.26 21.81
N LEU A 284 -15.14 7.78 22.92
CA LEU A 284 -15.20 8.43 24.23
C LEU A 284 -13.79 8.59 24.77
N LYS A 285 -13.40 9.82 25.11
CA LYS A 285 -12.12 10.15 25.72
C LYS A 285 -12.34 10.89 27.03
N MET A 286 -11.66 10.47 28.06
CA MET A 286 -11.63 11.11 29.37
C MET A 286 -10.19 11.46 29.73
N ARG A 287 -10.00 12.66 30.21
CA ARG A 287 -8.75 13.10 30.84
C ARG A 287 -9.07 13.61 32.24
N SER A 288 -8.46 13.02 33.25
CA SER A 288 -8.65 13.38 34.66
C SER A 288 -7.29 13.50 35.34
N GLY A 289 -6.81 14.74 35.51
CA GLY A 289 -5.45 15.00 35.98
C GLY A 289 -4.41 14.33 35.07
N ASN A 290 -3.70 13.36 35.61
CA ASN A 290 -2.64 12.61 34.95
C ASN A 290 -3.16 11.36 34.18
N LEU A 291 -4.44 11.00 34.33
CA LEU A 291 -5.04 9.86 33.68
C LEU A 291 -5.71 10.28 32.39
N THR A 292 -5.40 9.57 31.30
CA THR A 292 -6.11 9.64 30.02
C THR A 292 -6.66 8.25 29.69
N ALA A 293 -7.95 8.16 29.38
CA ALA A 293 -8.59 6.94 28.89
C ALA A 293 -9.36 7.25 27.62
N GLN A 294 -9.27 6.37 26.63
CA GLN A 294 -10.00 6.50 25.39
C GLN A 294 -10.53 5.14 24.94
N TYR A 295 -11.75 5.12 24.49
CA TYR A 295 -12.37 3.99 23.81
C TYR A 295 -12.97 4.45 22.49
N SER A 296 -12.78 3.68 21.44
CA SER A 296 -13.43 3.91 20.16
C SER A 296 -13.87 2.59 19.53
N VAL A 297 -14.96 2.67 18.80
CA VAL A 297 -15.49 1.56 18.00
C VAL A 297 -15.93 2.11 16.65
N SER A 298 -15.67 1.36 15.59
CA SER A 298 -16.16 1.63 14.24
C SER A 298 -16.71 0.36 13.61
N LYS A 299 -17.68 0.54 12.74
CA LYS A 299 -18.21 -0.50 11.86
C LYS A 299 -18.18 0.04 10.45
N SER A 300 -17.52 -0.68 9.56
CA SER A 300 -17.55 -0.43 8.13
C SER A 300 -18.31 -1.55 7.45
N GLU A 301 -19.33 -1.20 6.68
CA GLU A 301 -20.19 -2.12 5.99
C GLU A 301 -20.26 -1.73 4.52
N SER A 302 -19.89 -2.67 3.66
CA SER A 302 -19.95 -2.50 2.20
C SER A 302 -20.90 -3.55 1.66
N PRO A 303 -22.18 -3.22 1.48
CA PRO A 303 -23.09 -4.11 0.77
C PRO A 303 -22.67 -4.18 -0.69
N PHE A 304 -22.52 -5.38 -1.21
CA PHE A 304 -22.31 -5.63 -2.62
C PHE A 304 -23.55 -6.28 -3.23
N ASP A 305 -24.00 -5.75 -4.33
CA ASP A 305 -24.84 -6.49 -5.24
C ASP A 305 -23.94 -6.94 -6.41
N ALA A 306 -23.63 -8.22 -6.46
CA ALA A 306 -22.67 -8.73 -7.45
C ALA A 306 -23.20 -8.64 -8.90
N ALA A 307 -24.47 -8.32 -9.08
CA ALA A 307 -25.03 -8.04 -10.40
C ALA A 307 -24.68 -6.64 -10.90
N ASP A 308 -24.55 -5.69 -10.00
CA ASP A 308 -24.38 -4.29 -10.35
C ASP A 308 -23.09 -3.66 -9.82
N GLN A 309 -22.44 -4.23 -8.78
CA GLN A 309 -21.44 -3.47 -8.03
C GLN A 309 -20.57 -4.35 -7.14
N GLY A 310 -19.37 -3.90 -6.85
CA GLY A 310 -18.55 -4.46 -5.80
C GLY A 310 -17.43 -5.33 -6.32
N TYR A 311 -16.98 -6.31 -5.62
CA TYR A 311 -15.87 -7.16 -6.03
C TYR A 311 -16.03 -7.68 -7.45
N TYR A 312 -15.34 -7.05 -8.40
CA TYR A 312 -15.55 -7.32 -9.79
C TYR A 312 -14.79 -8.53 -10.23
N TYR A 313 -15.51 -9.64 -10.26
CA TYR A 313 -15.12 -10.80 -11.05
C TYR A 313 -15.88 -10.79 -12.36
N ARG A 314 -15.18 -10.50 -13.42
CA ARG A 314 -15.72 -10.67 -14.74
C ARG A 314 -15.76 -12.15 -15.10
N THR A 315 -16.66 -12.89 -14.47
CA THR A 315 -17.04 -14.20 -14.93
C THR A 315 -18.51 -14.18 -15.24
N THR A 316 -18.83 -13.91 -16.48
CA THR A 316 -20.16 -14.01 -17.04
C THR A 316 -21.24 -13.13 -16.40
N GLN A 317 -21.89 -12.39 -17.21
CA GLN A 317 -22.93 -11.39 -16.99
C GLN A 317 -24.23 -11.89 -16.31
N THR A 318 -24.23 -12.91 -15.48
CA THR A 318 -25.47 -13.54 -15.06
C THR A 318 -25.61 -13.92 -13.59
N ASN A 319 -24.64 -13.67 -12.70
CA ASN A 319 -24.75 -14.14 -11.31
C ASN A 319 -24.89 -13.01 -10.29
N THR A 320 -26.05 -12.92 -9.69
CA THR A 320 -26.43 -12.06 -8.59
C THR A 320 -25.98 -12.67 -7.25
N PHE A 321 -24.75 -12.40 -6.84
CA PHE A 321 -24.32 -12.71 -5.47
C PHE A 321 -24.29 -11.40 -4.66
N LYS A 322 -25.04 -11.36 -3.55
CA LYS A 322 -24.91 -10.29 -2.57
C LYS A 322 -23.80 -10.65 -1.62
N ASN A 323 -22.77 -9.86 -1.59
CA ASN A 323 -21.70 -9.97 -0.64
C ASN A 323 -21.62 -8.71 0.22
N THR A 324 -21.29 -8.84 1.49
CA THR A 324 -21.08 -7.70 2.38
C THR A 324 -19.74 -7.87 3.06
N ASN A 325 -18.90 -6.84 3.02
CA ASN A 325 -17.79 -6.74 3.94
C ASN A 325 -18.25 -6.00 5.20
N ASP A 326 -18.36 -6.70 6.30
CA ASP A 326 -18.63 -6.12 7.62
C ASP A 326 -17.35 -6.19 8.45
N ILE A 327 -16.72 -5.04 8.65
CA ILE A 327 -15.49 -4.89 9.43
C ILE A 327 -15.82 -4.11 10.69
N LYS A 328 -15.66 -4.74 11.85
CA LYS A 328 -15.84 -4.10 13.15
C LYS A 328 -14.48 -3.94 13.81
N GLU A 329 -14.21 -2.74 14.27
CA GLU A 329 -12.95 -2.41 14.93
C GLU A 329 -13.20 -1.71 16.25
N SER A 330 -12.39 -2.03 17.25
CA SER A 330 -12.40 -1.31 18.51
C SER A 330 -10.99 -1.10 19.03
N GLN A 331 -10.82 0.01 19.72
CA GLN A 331 -9.58 0.37 20.38
C GLN A 331 -9.89 0.91 21.78
N ALA A 332 -9.23 0.40 22.79
CA ALA A 332 -9.21 0.94 24.14
C ALA A 332 -7.79 1.29 24.54
N GLN A 333 -7.61 2.43 25.17
CA GLN A 333 -6.30 2.89 25.66
C GLN A 333 -6.45 3.57 27.01
N ILE A 334 -5.55 3.27 27.92
CA ILE A 334 -5.39 3.96 29.21
C ILE A 334 -3.94 4.37 29.34
N GLN A 335 -3.69 5.63 29.70
CA GLN A 335 -2.36 6.17 29.96
C GLN A 335 -2.36 6.94 31.29
N TYR A 336 -1.32 6.75 32.07
CA TYR A 336 -1.06 7.52 33.27
C TYR A 336 0.30 8.20 33.18
N ASP A 337 0.30 9.51 33.41
CA ASP A 337 1.50 10.36 33.38
C ASP A 337 1.90 10.76 34.79
N LEU A 338 3.19 10.69 35.13
CA LEU A 338 3.71 11.13 36.40
C LEU A 338 5.08 11.76 36.23
N THR A 339 5.46 12.63 37.17
CA THR A 339 6.78 13.23 37.19
C THR A 339 7.47 12.86 38.53
N LEU A 340 8.66 12.28 38.46
CA LEU A 340 9.50 11.91 39.59
C LEU A 340 10.84 12.65 39.51
N GLY A 341 10.99 13.71 40.28
CA GLY A 341 12.19 14.56 40.22
C GLY A 341 12.36 15.20 38.83
N THR A 342 13.42 14.85 38.12
CA THR A 342 13.73 15.34 36.76
C THR A 342 13.24 14.42 35.67
N THR A 343 12.46 13.38 36.00
CA THR A 343 12.00 12.37 35.08
C THR A 343 10.48 12.42 34.92
N ASP A 344 10.01 12.67 33.71
CA ASP A 344 8.62 12.44 33.28
C ASP A 344 8.46 10.99 32.85
N ILE A 345 7.41 10.36 33.35
CA ILE A 345 7.10 8.96 33.07
C ILE A 345 5.67 8.87 32.52
N SER A 346 5.49 8.14 31.42
CA SER A 346 4.18 7.73 30.90
C SER A 346 4.12 6.20 30.87
N VAL A 347 3.05 5.63 31.40
CA VAL A 347 2.78 4.20 31.31
C VAL A 347 1.37 4.01 30.74
N GLY A 348 1.18 2.99 29.92
CA GLY A 348 -0.11 2.77 29.32
C GLY A 348 -0.37 1.32 28.93
N LEU A 349 -1.66 1.05 28.77
CA LEU A 349 -2.22 -0.19 28.28
C LEU A 349 -3.10 0.13 27.09
N ASP A 350 -3.09 -0.71 26.07
CA ASP A 350 -4.08 -0.63 25.01
C ASP A 350 -4.52 -2.02 24.53
N HIS A 351 -5.68 -2.02 23.92
CA HIS A 351 -6.28 -3.16 23.27
C HIS A 351 -6.84 -2.73 21.93
N LYS A 352 -6.52 -3.49 20.90
CA LYS A 352 -7.04 -3.31 19.54
C LYS A 352 -7.69 -4.60 19.09
N LEU A 353 -8.86 -4.48 18.47
CA LEU A 353 -9.61 -5.60 17.89
C LEU A 353 -10.13 -5.19 16.52
N SER A 354 -9.93 -6.06 15.54
CA SER A 354 -10.58 -5.98 14.23
C SER A 354 -11.17 -7.34 13.91
N SER A 355 -12.45 -7.39 13.57
CA SER A 355 -13.17 -8.60 13.16
C SER A 355 -13.73 -8.41 11.75
N PHE A 356 -13.69 -9.48 10.96
CA PHE A 356 -14.00 -9.50 9.55
C PHE A 356 -15.10 -10.52 9.26
N ASN A 357 -16.15 -10.09 8.56
CA ASN A 357 -17.21 -10.94 8.07
C ASN A 357 -17.50 -10.59 6.62
N THR A 358 -17.33 -11.54 5.71
CA THR A 358 -17.51 -11.36 4.27
C THR A 358 -18.64 -12.19 3.69
N ASN A 359 -19.50 -12.75 4.52
CA ASN A 359 -20.64 -13.60 4.15
C ASN A 359 -20.25 -14.80 3.25
N TRP A 360 -19.14 -15.46 3.59
CA TRP A 360 -18.66 -16.63 2.88
C TRP A 360 -19.72 -17.75 2.80
N ASN A 361 -19.95 -18.27 1.58
CA ASN A 361 -20.74 -19.48 1.42
C ASN A 361 -19.85 -20.74 1.52
N SER A 362 -19.90 -21.43 2.66
CA SER A 362 -19.10 -22.64 2.89
C SER A 362 -19.45 -23.82 1.94
N GLN A 363 -20.53 -23.74 1.20
CA GLN A 363 -20.96 -24.74 0.22
C GLN A 363 -20.59 -24.34 -1.22
N ALA A 364 -19.86 -23.25 -1.40
CA ALA A 364 -19.37 -22.84 -2.70
C ALA A 364 -18.56 -23.97 -3.35
N SER A 365 -18.99 -24.42 -4.50
CA SER A 365 -18.39 -25.53 -5.25
C SER A 365 -17.81 -25.08 -6.59
N THR A 366 -18.19 -23.91 -7.05
CA THR A 366 -17.71 -23.35 -8.32
C THR A 366 -16.74 -22.18 -8.06
N PRO A 367 -15.82 -21.88 -8.97
CA PRO A 367 -14.96 -20.71 -8.87
C PRO A 367 -15.73 -19.40 -8.68
N GLN A 368 -16.91 -19.29 -9.30
CA GLN A 368 -17.78 -18.10 -9.20
C GLN A 368 -18.36 -17.96 -7.78
N GLU A 369 -18.83 -19.06 -7.20
CA GLU A 369 -19.35 -19.07 -5.83
C GLU A 369 -18.26 -18.81 -4.80
N MET A 370 -17.04 -19.32 -5.03
CA MET A 370 -15.88 -19.05 -4.20
C MET A 370 -15.45 -17.58 -4.28
N ALA A 371 -15.46 -16.99 -5.47
CA ALA A 371 -15.17 -15.57 -5.68
C ALA A 371 -16.17 -14.67 -4.96
N ALA A 372 -17.43 -15.06 -4.87
CA ALA A 372 -18.46 -14.33 -4.13
C ALA A 372 -18.23 -14.30 -2.62
N GLY A 373 -17.31 -15.10 -2.09
CA GLY A 373 -16.94 -15.11 -0.67
C GLY A 373 -16.14 -13.90 -0.17
N GLY A 374 -15.81 -12.94 -1.05
CA GLY A 374 -15.02 -11.77 -0.69
C GLY A 374 -13.55 -12.06 -0.38
N LEU A 375 -12.84 -11.08 0.18
CA LEU A 375 -11.38 -11.14 0.40
C LEU A 375 -10.95 -12.28 1.33
N PHE A 376 -11.75 -12.62 2.31
CA PHE A 376 -11.36 -13.55 3.38
C PHE A 376 -11.93 -14.98 3.21
N GLY A 377 -12.83 -15.20 2.26
CA GLY A 377 -13.32 -16.51 1.89
C GLY A 377 -13.60 -17.42 3.09
N ARG A 378 -12.89 -18.55 3.18
CA ARG A 378 -13.03 -19.55 4.26
C ARG A 378 -12.63 -19.04 5.65
N ASN A 379 -11.92 -17.90 5.71
CA ASN A 379 -11.50 -17.27 6.96
C ASN A 379 -12.52 -16.22 7.45
N ASP A 380 -13.74 -16.27 6.93
CA ASP A 380 -14.82 -15.41 7.38
C ASP A 380 -15.08 -15.55 8.90
N GLY A 381 -15.34 -14.42 9.56
CA GLY A 381 -15.45 -14.34 11.01
C GLY A 381 -14.11 -14.29 11.76
N SER A 382 -13.00 -14.19 11.06
CA SER A 382 -11.67 -14.09 11.68
C SER A 382 -11.51 -12.78 12.46
N GLU A 383 -10.68 -12.83 13.50
CA GLU A 383 -10.37 -11.70 14.35
C GLU A 383 -8.87 -11.47 14.47
N MET A 384 -8.47 -10.21 14.46
CA MET A 384 -7.15 -9.76 14.87
C MET A 384 -7.24 -9.01 16.19
N ARG A 385 -6.51 -9.46 17.19
CA ARG A 385 -6.52 -8.85 18.52
C ARG A 385 -5.10 -8.66 19.03
N VAL A 386 -4.83 -7.44 19.50
CA VAL A 386 -3.54 -7.05 20.06
C VAL A 386 -3.75 -6.45 21.46
N TYR A 387 -3.01 -6.95 22.44
CA TYR A 387 -2.88 -6.34 23.76
C TYR A 387 -1.51 -5.70 23.89
N GLY A 388 -1.47 -4.42 24.17
CA GLY A 388 -0.25 -3.66 24.30
C GLY A 388 -0.04 -3.11 25.71
N THR A 389 1.19 -3.13 26.18
CA THR A 389 1.64 -2.39 27.36
C THR A 389 2.88 -1.59 27.01
N TYR A 390 2.96 -0.36 27.48
CA TYR A 390 4.10 0.51 27.16
C TYR A 390 4.48 1.43 28.29
N PHE A 391 5.74 1.85 28.26
CA PHE A 391 6.24 2.93 29.09
C PHE A 391 7.13 3.86 28.26
N GLN A 392 7.22 5.11 28.69
CA GLN A 392 8.19 6.08 28.19
C GLN A 392 8.66 6.96 29.35
N THR A 393 9.94 7.20 29.42
CA THR A 393 10.54 8.16 30.35
C THR A 393 11.21 9.29 29.57
N ASN A 394 11.19 10.50 30.12
CA ASN A 394 11.99 11.64 29.67
C ASN A 394 12.70 12.23 30.87
N THR A 395 14.00 11.97 30.99
CA THR A 395 14.83 12.36 32.11
C THR A 395 15.75 13.51 31.71
N SER A 396 15.60 14.64 32.34
CA SER A 396 16.56 15.75 32.23
C SER A 396 17.82 15.43 33.06
N ILE A 397 18.88 14.99 32.36
CA ILE A 397 20.18 14.69 32.97
C ILE A 397 20.88 15.99 33.34
N SER A 398 20.73 17.02 32.52
CA SER A 398 21.16 18.39 32.73
C SER A 398 20.26 19.35 31.97
N ASP A 399 20.46 20.65 32.10
CA ASP A 399 19.68 21.67 31.37
C ASP A 399 19.73 21.50 29.85
N ASN A 400 20.79 20.87 29.35
CA ASN A 400 21.04 20.71 27.93
C ASN A 400 20.97 19.26 27.45
N VAL A 401 20.75 18.28 28.34
CA VAL A 401 20.80 16.86 27.99
C VAL A 401 19.57 16.14 28.52
N ASN A 402 18.78 15.58 27.64
CA ASN A 402 17.64 14.74 27.99
C ASN A 402 17.86 13.30 27.47
N LEU A 403 17.54 12.33 28.32
CA LEU A 403 17.49 10.91 27.96
C LEU A 403 16.04 10.45 27.94
N ILE A 404 15.61 9.95 26.79
CA ILE A 404 14.28 9.35 26.61
C ILE A 404 14.46 7.85 26.44
N LEU A 405 13.82 7.07 27.31
CA LEU A 405 13.73 5.62 27.20
C LEU A 405 12.28 5.21 27.03
N GLY A 406 12.01 4.33 26.13
CA GLY A 406 10.68 3.77 25.88
C GLY A 406 10.76 2.28 25.60
N GLY A 407 9.68 1.60 25.88
CA GLY A 407 9.52 0.20 25.55
C GLY A 407 8.05 -0.16 25.50
N ARG A 408 7.75 -1.06 24.60
CA ARG A 408 6.39 -1.58 24.41
C ARG A 408 6.44 -3.08 24.18
N TYR A 409 5.51 -3.78 24.77
CA TYR A 409 5.26 -5.19 24.51
C TYR A 409 3.86 -5.34 23.95
N ASP A 410 3.75 -5.96 22.77
CA ASP A 410 2.49 -6.31 22.11
C ASP A 410 2.35 -7.83 22.06
N GLN A 411 1.19 -8.35 22.48
CA GLN A 411 0.78 -9.73 22.32
C GLN A 411 -0.25 -9.83 21.19
N TYR A 412 0.09 -10.56 20.14
CA TYR A 412 -0.76 -10.83 18.98
C TYR A 412 -1.44 -12.17 19.17
N THR A 413 -2.77 -12.17 19.37
CA THR A 413 -3.48 -13.43 19.69
C THR A 413 -3.68 -14.32 18.48
N ASN A 414 -3.74 -13.76 17.29
CA ASN A 414 -3.95 -14.48 16.04
C ASN A 414 -2.79 -15.40 15.64
N ILE A 415 -1.56 -15.07 16.04
CA ILE A 415 -0.36 -15.88 15.84
C ILE A 415 0.21 -16.44 17.16
N ASN A 416 -0.41 -16.08 18.28
CA ASN A 416 0.02 -16.44 19.64
C ASN A 416 1.48 -16.07 19.97
N GLU A 417 1.95 -14.96 19.42
CA GLU A 417 3.29 -14.45 19.63
C GLU A 417 3.27 -13.05 20.27
N GLY A 418 4.35 -12.73 20.97
CA GLY A 418 4.56 -11.42 21.56
C GLY A 418 5.87 -10.80 21.10
N ALA A 419 5.89 -9.48 20.99
CA ALA A 419 7.07 -8.73 20.58
C ALA A 419 7.33 -7.50 21.44
N PHE A 420 8.61 -7.21 21.66
CA PHE A 420 9.04 -6.05 22.40
C PHE A 420 9.70 -5.02 21.46
N ALA A 421 9.25 -3.78 21.56
CA ALA A 421 9.73 -2.64 20.76
C ALA A 421 10.42 -1.60 21.66
N PRO A 422 11.76 -1.68 21.85
CA PRO A 422 12.52 -0.72 22.63
C PRO A 422 12.78 0.59 21.87
N LYS A 423 12.98 1.67 22.61
CA LYS A 423 13.46 2.97 22.11
C LYS A 423 14.37 3.63 23.13
N ALA A 424 15.48 4.17 22.65
CA ALA A 424 16.35 5.05 23.41
C ALA A 424 16.70 6.28 22.57
N SER A 425 16.59 7.47 23.16
CA SER A 425 16.96 8.70 22.48
C SER A 425 17.72 9.62 23.43
N LEU A 426 18.88 10.06 23.00
CA LEU A 426 19.70 11.04 23.73
C LEU A 426 19.63 12.35 22.96
N MET A 427 19.16 13.39 23.64
CA MET A 427 18.96 14.70 23.05
C MET A 427 19.91 15.71 23.71
N PHE A 428 20.61 16.45 22.84
CA PHE A 428 21.52 17.54 23.24
C PHE A 428 20.97 18.86 22.74
N LYS A 429 20.54 19.73 23.63
CA LYS A 429 20.18 21.11 23.31
C LYS A 429 21.43 21.92 23.06
N THR A 430 21.67 22.29 21.82
CA THR A 430 22.81 23.13 21.43
C THR A 430 22.51 24.61 21.61
N SER A 431 21.23 24.98 21.67
CA SER A 431 20.71 26.29 22.05
C SER A 431 19.23 26.15 22.50
N PRO A 432 18.58 27.23 23.00
CA PRO A 432 17.13 27.18 23.29
C PRO A 432 16.23 26.85 22.11
N THR A 433 16.76 26.97 20.89
CA THR A 433 16.03 26.79 19.63
C THR A 433 16.68 25.74 18.71
N SER A 434 17.64 24.96 19.22
CA SER A 434 18.28 23.91 18.42
C SER A 434 18.70 22.72 19.26
N SER A 435 18.60 21.52 18.65
CA SER A 435 19.00 20.26 19.30
C SER A 435 19.62 19.27 18.31
N ILE A 436 20.47 18.40 18.84
CA ILE A 436 20.95 17.18 18.20
C ILE A 436 20.33 16.00 18.92
N ARG A 437 19.84 15.03 18.16
CA ARG A 437 19.22 13.81 18.66
C ARG A 437 19.95 12.58 18.15
N LEU A 438 20.22 11.63 19.04
CA LEU A 438 20.69 10.29 18.72
C LEU A 438 19.59 9.30 19.15
N THR A 439 19.04 8.53 18.22
CA THR A 439 17.95 7.61 18.53
C THR A 439 18.28 6.21 18.03
N ALA A 440 18.04 5.22 18.88
CA ALA A 440 17.98 3.81 18.54
C ALA A 440 16.58 3.29 18.88
N SER A 441 15.92 2.65 17.94
CA SER A 441 14.57 2.14 18.14
C SER A 441 14.33 0.89 17.30
N GLN A 442 13.46 0.02 17.81
CA GLN A 442 12.95 -1.13 17.08
C GLN A 442 11.43 -1.02 17.00
N ALA A 443 10.89 -1.26 15.82
CA ALA A 443 9.47 -1.43 15.58
C ALA A 443 9.16 -2.91 15.35
N THR A 444 7.93 -3.29 15.66
CA THR A 444 7.42 -4.64 15.42
C THR A 444 6.20 -4.58 14.53
N THR A 445 6.10 -5.51 13.61
CA THR A 445 4.98 -5.62 12.65
C THR A 445 4.52 -7.07 12.62
N SER A 446 3.24 -7.29 12.82
CA SER A 446 2.58 -8.57 12.52
C SER A 446 1.97 -8.51 11.11
N SER A 447 1.69 -9.65 10.54
CA SER A 447 0.87 -9.72 9.33
C SER A 447 -0.45 -8.99 9.53
N ASN A 448 -0.86 -8.16 8.56
CA ASN A 448 -2.18 -7.54 8.56
C ASN A 448 -3.27 -8.56 8.20
N ALA A 449 -4.55 -8.17 8.26
CA ALA A 449 -5.64 -9.09 7.99
C ALA A 449 -5.60 -9.69 6.57
N GLN A 450 -5.20 -8.92 5.58
CA GLN A 450 -5.07 -9.41 4.21
C GLN A 450 -3.94 -10.43 4.11
N THR A 451 -2.77 -10.12 4.64
CA THR A 451 -1.61 -11.03 4.66
C THR A 451 -1.93 -12.32 5.43
N MET A 452 -2.71 -12.21 6.51
CA MET A 452 -3.05 -13.34 7.36
C MET A 452 -4.17 -14.20 6.78
N PHE A 453 -5.30 -13.59 6.41
CA PHE A 453 -6.57 -14.29 6.21
C PHE A 453 -7.06 -14.28 4.76
N ALA A 454 -6.35 -13.66 3.82
CA ALA A 454 -6.80 -13.68 2.43
C ALA A 454 -7.06 -15.14 1.96
N ASP A 455 -8.22 -15.36 1.38
CA ASP A 455 -8.61 -16.63 0.76
C ASP A 455 -9.55 -16.32 -0.39
N HIS A 456 -8.97 -15.84 -1.46
CA HIS A 456 -9.68 -15.16 -2.51
C HIS A 456 -9.35 -15.75 -3.86
N LEU A 457 -10.37 -16.01 -4.66
CA LEU A 457 -10.24 -16.39 -6.05
C LEU A 457 -10.60 -15.20 -6.93
N GLY A 458 -9.68 -14.79 -7.80
CA GLY A 458 -9.83 -13.67 -8.70
C GLY A 458 -9.58 -14.00 -10.15
N PHE A 459 -9.85 -13.02 -11.00
CA PHE A 459 -9.51 -13.06 -12.41
C PHE A 459 -8.77 -11.78 -12.77
N SER A 460 -7.56 -11.93 -13.27
CA SER A 460 -6.78 -10.81 -13.77
C SER A 460 -6.24 -11.17 -15.15
N TRP A 461 -6.28 -10.23 -16.06
CA TRP A 461 -5.90 -10.45 -17.47
C TRP A 461 -6.65 -11.61 -18.15
N GLY A 462 -7.88 -11.89 -17.70
CA GLY A 462 -8.64 -13.02 -18.21
C GLY A 462 -8.18 -14.40 -17.69
N LEU A 463 -7.24 -14.42 -16.74
CA LEU A 463 -6.74 -15.64 -16.09
C LEU A 463 -7.27 -15.71 -14.66
N PRO A 464 -7.75 -16.87 -14.21
CA PRO A 464 -8.07 -17.09 -12.82
C PRO A 464 -6.80 -17.04 -11.98
N ASN A 465 -6.90 -16.48 -10.77
CA ASN A 465 -5.84 -16.48 -9.78
C ASN A 465 -6.39 -16.77 -8.39
N GLN A 466 -5.57 -17.31 -7.53
CA GLN A 466 -5.90 -17.54 -6.14
C GLN A 466 -4.90 -16.80 -5.25
N ILE A 467 -5.44 -16.14 -4.25
CA ILE A 467 -4.68 -15.41 -3.25
C ILE A 467 -4.93 -16.10 -1.92
N ALA A 468 -3.86 -16.52 -1.27
CA ALA A 468 -3.92 -17.16 0.03
C ALA A 468 -3.04 -16.41 1.03
N GLY A 469 -3.64 -16.02 2.14
CA GLY A 469 -2.94 -15.50 3.30
C GLY A 469 -2.22 -16.60 4.08
N ASN A 470 -1.41 -16.22 5.07
CA ASN A 470 -0.63 -17.15 5.88
C ASN A 470 -1.49 -18.16 6.65
N ALA A 471 -2.72 -17.80 7.06
CA ALA A 471 -3.64 -18.74 7.70
C ALA A 471 -4.27 -19.75 6.73
N THR A 472 -4.22 -19.48 5.43
CA THR A 472 -4.77 -20.30 4.35
C THR A 472 -3.64 -20.93 3.56
N GLN A 473 -2.58 -21.35 4.19
CA GLN A 473 -1.38 -21.89 3.53
C GLN A 473 -1.72 -22.74 2.31
N GLN A 474 -1.12 -22.39 1.18
CA GLN A 474 -1.15 -23.21 -0.01
C GLN A 474 -0.01 -24.23 0.05
N THR A 475 -0.37 -25.48 -0.08
CA THR A 475 0.57 -26.60 -0.19
C THR A 475 0.42 -27.26 -1.54
N PHE A 476 1.51 -27.79 -2.08
CA PHE A 476 1.50 -28.54 -3.33
C PHE A 476 1.35 -30.04 -3.06
N ASN A 477 0.19 -30.45 -2.53
CA ASN A 477 -0.07 -31.84 -2.14
C ASN A 477 -0.20 -32.81 -3.32
N ASN A 478 -0.78 -32.34 -4.42
CA ASN A 478 -0.97 -33.11 -5.64
C ASN A 478 -0.85 -32.16 -6.83
N PRO A 479 0.34 -31.61 -7.08
CA PRO A 479 0.53 -30.57 -8.07
C PRO A 479 0.26 -31.08 -9.50
N TYR A 480 -0.29 -30.21 -10.31
CA TYR A 480 -0.52 -30.45 -11.73
C TYR A 480 -0.22 -29.20 -12.55
N VAL A 481 0.02 -29.37 -13.84
CA VAL A 481 0.30 -28.25 -14.74
C VAL A 481 -0.96 -27.89 -15.52
N THR A 482 -1.35 -26.61 -15.46
CA THR A 482 -2.30 -26.03 -16.43
C THR A 482 -1.51 -25.50 -17.61
N TRP A 483 -1.74 -26.07 -18.77
CA TRP A 483 -0.96 -25.81 -19.96
C TRP A 483 -1.47 -24.59 -20.72
N ALA A 484 -0.56 -23.72 -21.12
CA ALA A 484 -0.88 -22.57 -21.99
C ALA A 484 -0.98 -22.95 -23.48
N ILE A 485 -0.69 -24.21 -23.85
CA ILE A 485 -0.75 -24.69 -25.23
C ILE A 485 -2.20 -25.05 -25.56
N PRO A 486 -2.83 -24.41 -26.56
CA PRO A 486 -4.24 -24.69 -26.92
C PRO A 486 -4.51 -26.16 -27.20
N GLY A 487 -5.59 -26.68 -26.66
CA GLY A 487 -6.04 -28.06 -26.88
C GLY A 487 -5.43 -29.12 -25.93
N ILE A 488 -4.35 -28.85 -25.23
CA ILE A 488 -3.77 -29.80 -24.27
C ILE A 488 -4.69 -30.04 -23.08
N ASP A 489 -5.33 -28.98 -22.56
CA ASP A 489 -6.26 -29.12 -21.43
C ASP A 489 -7.48 -30.00 -21.78
N GLN A 490 -7.98 -29.91 -23.02
CA GLN A 490 -9.08 -30.75 -23.47
C GLN A 490 -8.67 -32.23 -23.59
N ILE A 491 -7.45 -32.49 -24.02
CA ILE A 491 -6.90 -33.83 -24.12
C ILE A 491 -6.65 -34.38 -22.71
N GLN A 492 -6.17 -33.56 -21.79
CA GLN A 492 -5.98 -33.90 -20.39
C GLN A 492 -7.28 -34.32 -19.72
N ALA A 493 -8.36 -33.57 -19.93
CA ALA A 493 -9.67 -33.87 -19.37
C ALA A 493 -10.26 -35.18 -19.94
N ALA A 494 -9.94 -35.52 -21.18
CA ALA A 494 -10.41 -36.74 -21.83
C ALA A 494 -9.60 -38.00 -21.45
N ASN A 495 -8.34 -37.85 -21.01
CA ASN A 495 -7.41 -38.97 -20.74
C ASN A 495 -6.60 -38.74 -19.44
N PRO A 496 -7.22 -38.82 -18.28
CA PRO A 496 -6.54 -38.50 -17.01
C PRO A 496 -5.43 -39.49 -16.63
N VAL A 497 -5.36 -40.65 -17.28
CA VAL A 497 -4.34 -41.69 -17.00
C VAL A 497 -2.95 -41.31 -17.52
N PHE A 498 -2.85 -40.37 -18.45
CA PHE A 498 -1.59 -39.94 -19.05
C PHE A 498 -0.81 -38.90 -18.22
N TYR A 499 -1.34 -38.41 -17.14
CA TYR A 499 -0.75 -37.34 -16.34
C TYR A 499 -0.40 -37.86 -14.94
N GLN A 500 0.86 -38.19 -14.74
CA GLN A 500 1.39 -38.49 -13.40
C GLN A 500 2.45 -37.43 -13.03
N GLY A 501 2.13 -36.61 -12.06
CA GLY A 501 3.06 -35.58 -11.56
C GLY A 501 3.23 -34.39 -12.52
N LEU A 502 4.43 -33.81 -12.50
CA LEU A 502 4.80 -32.63 -13.31
C LEU A 502 5.40 -33.01 -14.66
N GLY A 503 4.83 -33.98 -15.36
CA GLY A 503 5.30 -34.40 -16.65
C GLY A 503 4.22 -34.34 -17.73
N LEU A 504 4.64 -34.25 -18.98
CA LEU A 504 3.76 -34.29 -20.13
C LEU A 504 4.07 -35.54 -20.95
N ASP A 505 3.03 -36.33 -21.25
CA ASP A 505 3.15 -37.44 -22.14
C ASP A 505 3.50 -36.93 -23.57
N LEU A 506 4.48 -37.60 -24.21
CA LEU A 506 4.92 -37.31 -25.56
C LEU A 506 3.77 -37.22 -26.55
N PHE A 507 2.76 -38.06 -26.35
CA PHE A 507 1.57 -38.09 -27.20
C PHE A 507 0.79 -36.76 -27.14
N SER A 508 0.64 -36.17 -25.97
CA SER A 508 -0.04 -34.90 -25.78
C SER A 508 0.72 -33.75 -26.43
N ILE A 509 2.06 -33.74 -26.29
CA ILE A 509 2.93 -32.77 -26.99
C ILE A 509 2.75 -32.90 -28.50
N TYR A 510 2.80 -34.11 -28.98
CA TYR A 510 2.63 -34.41 -30.42
C TYR A 510 1.31 -33.88 -30.97
N LEU A 511 0.21 -34.13 -30.27
CA LEU A 511 -1.11 -33.61 -30.67
C LEU A 511 -1.17 -32.07 -30.64
N GLY A 512 -0.59 -31.44 -29.65
CA GLY A 512 -0.57 -29.96 -29.53
C GLY A 512 0.28 -29.29 -30.61
N LEU A 513 1.40 -29.90 -31.00
CA LEU A 513 2.32 -29.38 -32.00
C LEU A 513 1.96 -29.80 -33.42
N LEU A 514 1.11 -30.81 -33.60
CA LEU A 514 0.74 -31.35 -34.92
C LEU A 514 0.28 -30.28 -35.91
N PRO A 515 -0.60 -29.35 -35.58
CA PRO A 515 -1.03 -28.31 -36.49
C PRO A 515 0.10 -27.38 -36.97
N GLN A 516 1.13 -27.21 -36.17
CA GLN A 516 2.29 -26.38 -36.51
C GLN A 516 3.34 -27.15 -37.31
N MET A 517 3.43 -28.44 -37.08
CA MET A 517 4.40 -29.33 -37.73
C MET A 517 3.96 -29.78 -39.14
N ILE A 518 2.66 -29.88 -39.41
CA ILE A 518 2.15 -30.32 -40.71
C ILE A 518 2.71 -29.50 -41.87
N PRO A 519 2.78 -28.15 -41.82
CA PRO A 519 3.38 -27.37 -42.90
C PRO A 519 4.88 -27.64 -43.09
N ALA A 520 5.62 -27.80 -41.96
CA ALA A 520 7.06 -28.07 -42.02
C ALA A 520 7.35 -29.48 -42.52
N LEU A 521 6.60 -30.50 -42.11
CA LEU A 521 6.71 -31.85 -42.55
C LEU A 521 6.31 -32.01 -44.03
N SER A 522 5.33 -31.27 -44.51
CA SER A 522 4.92 -31.29 -45.93
C SER A 522 5.97 -30.67 -46.86
N GLN A 523 6.81 -29.78 -46.34
CA GLN A 523 7.92 -29.16 -47.08
C GLN A 523 9.19 -30.00 -47.05
N SER A 524 9.25 -31.02 -46.19
CA SER A 524 10.40 -31.93 -46.07
C SER A 524 10.37 -33.00 -47.18
N VAL A 525 11.51 -33.68 -47.34
CA VAL A 525 11.63 -34.81 -48.29
C VAL A 525 10.59 -35.89 -47.98
N VAL A 526 10.17 -36.03 -46.71
CA VAL A 526 9.10 -36.98 -46.31
C VAL A 526 7.76 -36.56 -46.87
N GLY A 527 7.43 -35.26 -46.89
CA GLY A 527 6.20 -34.72 -47.44
C GLY A 527 6.05 -34.88 -48.95
N LEU A 528 7.18 -35.05 -49.66
CA LEU A 528 7.19 -35.35 -51.11
C LEU A 528 6.77 -36.78 -51.44
N PHE A 529 7.02 -37.73 -50.51
CA PHE A 529 6.76 -39.17 -50.73
C PHE A 529 5.62 -39.75 -49.89
N VAL A 530 5.19 -39.05 -48.85
CA VAL A 530 4.15 -39.51 -47.92
C VAL A 530 3.13 -38.42 -47.71
N ASN A 531 1.84 -38.78 -47.87
CA ASN A 531 0.77 -37.90 -47.42
C ASN A 531 0.79 -37.87 -45.88
N VAL A 532 1.41 -36.86 -45.33
CA VAL A 532 1.64 -36.72 -43.87
C VAL A 532 0.35 -36.86 -43.08
N PRO A 533 -0.80 -36.22 -43.42
CA PRO A 533 -2.05 -36.42 -42.71
C PRO A 533 -2.54 -37.87 -42.71
N ALA A 534 -2.46 -38.55 -43.90
CA ALA A 534 -2.88 -39.95 -43.99
C ALA A 534 -1.90 -40.90 -43.26
N PHE A 535 -0.60 -40.60 -43.30
CA PHE A 535 0.42 -41.34 -42.58
C PHE A 535 0.21 -41.27 -41.07
N LEU A 536 -0.10 -40.10 -40.53
CA LEU A 536 -0.33 -39.92 -39.08
C LEU A 536 -1.67 -40.54 -38.62
N GLN A 537 -2.61 -40.76 -39.53
CA GLN A 537 -3.83 -41.51 -39.24
C GLN A 537 -3.67 -43.02 -39.40
N ASN A 538 -2.50 -43.50 -39.82
CA ASN A 538 -2.23 -44.93 -39.95
C ASN A 538 -2.20 -45.60 -38.57
N PRO A 539 -3.07 -46.60 -38.29
CA PRO A 539 -3.14 -47.23 -36.95
C PRO A 539 -1.83 -47.87 -36.51
N ILE A 540 -0.99 -48.36 -37.44
CA ILE A 540 0.30 -48.98 -37.10
C ILE A 540 1.26 -47.95 -36.59
N VAL A 541 1.36 -46.82 -37.27
CA VAL A 541 2.20 -45.68 -36.83
C VAL A 541 1.72 -45.14 -35.52
N TRP A 542 0.45 -44.94 -35.40
CA TRP A 542 -0.21 -44.40 -34.25
C TRP A 542 0.00 -45.30 -32.99
N ASN A 543 -0.28 -46.59 -33.16
CA ASN A 543 -0.08 -47.53 -32.06
C ASN A 543 1.40 -47.66 -31.65
N SER A 544 2.32 -47.49 -32.58
CA SER A 544 3.76 -47.49 -32.27
C SER A 544 4.20 -46.27 -31.50
N VAL A 545 3.65 -45.11 -31.79
CA VAL A 545 3.88 -43.86 -31.06
C VAL A 545 3.30 -43.97 -29.67
N VAL A 546 2.05 -44.40 -29.53
CA VAL A 546 1.38 -44.58 -28.26
C VAL A 546 2.06 -45.62 -27.37
N ALA A 547 2.49 -46.74 -27.95
CA ALA A 547 3.17 -47.81 -27.20
C ALA A 547 4.58 -47.40 -26.66
N ASN A 548 5.18 -46.39 -27.23
CA ASN A 548 6.50 -45.87 -26.85
C ASN A 548 6.44 -44.43 -26.27
N SER A 549 5.25 -43.96 -25.91
CA SER A 549 5.13 -42.68 -25.24
C SER A 549 5.88 -42.67 -23.95
N PHE A 550 6.55 -41.55 -23.66
CA PHE A 550 7.25 -41.34 -22.43
C PHE A 550 6.94 -39.95 -21.89
N ILE A 551 7.05 -39.80 -20.61
CA ILE A 551 6.81 -38.51 -19.93
C ILE A 551 8.05 -37.64 -20.10
N ILE A 552 7.86 -36.46 -20.66
CA ILE A 552 8.90 -35.45 -20.71
C ILE A 552 8.75 -34.59 -19.44
N PRO A 553 9.75 -34.57 -18.58
CA PRO A 553 9.72 -33.78 -17.38
C PRO A 553 9.67 -32.30 -17.75
N VAL A 554 8.95 -31.51 -16.99
CA VAL A 554 8.99 -30.06 -17.08
C VAL A 554 10.03 -29.53 -16.10
N GLU A 555 10.74 -28.51 -16.51
CA GLU A 555 11.61 -27.73 -15.66
C GLU A 555 10.77 -26.62 -15.00
N LEU A 556 10.94 -26.44 -13.69
CA LEU A 556 10.23 -25.39 -12.96
C LEU A 556 11.06 -24.12 -12.94
N VAL A 557 10.45 -23.00 -13.28
CA VAL A 557 11.05 -21.67 -13.25
C VAL A 557 10.15 -20.70 -12.49
N GLY A 558 10.75 -19.76 -11.81
CA GLY A 558 10.04 -18.76 -10.99
C GLY A 558 10.52 -18.77 -9.55
N ASN A 559 9.79 -18.05 -8.71
CA ASN A 559 10.23 -17.79 -7.33
C ASN A 559 10.15 -19.03 -6.41
N ASN A 560 9.32 -20.01 -6.75
CA ASN A 560 9.11 -21.21 -5.94
C ASN A 560 9.31 -22.50 -6.74
N THR A 561 10.53 -22.71 -7.25
CA THR A 561 10.87 -23.88 -8.05
C THR A 561 10.86 -25.21 -7.29
N ASN A 562 10.87 -25.17 -5.96
CA ASN A 562 10.84 -26.38 -5.11
C ASN A 562 9.44 -26.78 -4.67
N LEU A 563 8.38 -26.10 -5.14
CA LEU A 563 7.00 -26.33 -4.71
C LEU A 563 6.82 -26.19 -3.17
N GLU A 564 7.51 -25.23 -2.58
CA GLU A 564 7.39 -24.93 -1.17
C GLU A 564 6.03 -24.28 -0.86
N PRO A 565 5.42 -24.55 0.28
CA PRO A 565 4.18 -23.87 0.69
C PRO A 565 4.42 -22.38 0.93
N SER A 566 3.33 -21.60 1.02
CA SER A 566 3.41 -20.24 1.55
C SER A 566 3.87 -20.27 3.02
N ASP A 567 4.57 -19.21 3.45
CA ASP A 567 5.11 -19.16 4.80
C ASP A 567 4.02 -18.98 5.86
N THR A 568 4.33 -19.35 7.09
CA THR A 568 3.49 -19.03 8.24
C THR A 568 3.61 -17.54 8.59
N ALA A 569 2.58 -17.00 9.20
CA ALA A 569 2.65 -15.65 9.73
C ALA A 569 3.69 -15.54 10.84
N SER A 570 4.42 -14.46 10.84
CA SER A 570 5.48 -14.19 11.82
C SER A 570 5.52 -12.70 12.16
N ILE A 571 6.27 -12.35 13.21
CA ILE A 571 6.52 -10.97 13.58
C ILE A 571 7.77 -10.48 12.86
N GLY A 572 7.58 -9.47 12.02
CA GLY A 572 8.68 -8.71 11.44
C GLY A 572 9.22 -7.65 12.40
N THR A 573 10.49 -7.35 12.31
CA THR A 573 11.13 -6.28 13.08
C THR A 573 11.81 -5.27 12.17
N GLU A 574 11.85 -4.02 12.63
CA GLU A 574 12.51 -2.94 11.95
C GLU A 574 13.35 -2.14 12.95
N THR A 575 14.66 -2.26 12.84
CA THR A 575 15.62 -1.56 13.71
C THR A 575 16.13 -0.30 13.02
N THR A 576 16.00 0.84 13.68
CA THR A 576 16.43 2.15 13.16
C THR A 576 17.42 2.81 14.09
N TYR A 577 18.56 3.24 13.55
CA TYR A 577 19.50 4.15 14.21
C TYR A 577 19.47 5.48 13.47
N GLU A 578 19.22 6.56 14.20
CA GLU A 578 19.05 7.90 13.62
C GLU A 578 19.86 8.95 14.34
N ILE A 579 20.45 9.85 13.56
CA ILE A 579 21.03 11.12 14.01
C ILE A 579 20.19 12.23 13.42
N GLY A 580 19.58 13.05 14.27
CA GLY A 580 18.76 14.20 13.87
C GLY A 580 19.34 15.51 14.37
N TYR A 581 19.24 16.54 13.56
CA TYR A 581 19.47 17.93 13.94
C TYR A 581 18.24 18.75 13.62
N LYS A 582 17.74 19.55 14.55
CA LYS A 582 16.64 20.47 14.35
C LYS A 582 16.98 21.84 14.93
N ALA A 583 16.70 22.90 14.17
CA ALA A 583 16.99 24.26 14.60
C ALA A 583 15.97 25.25 14.06
N GLU A 584 15.62 26.22 14.90
CA GLU A 584 14.90 27.46 14.56
C GLU A 584 15.87 28.62 14.73
N LEU A 585 16.43 29.11 13.61
CA LEU A 585 17.51 30.09 13.55
C LEU A 585 16.97 31.42 13.00
N GLY A 586 16.25 32.17 13.81
CA GLY A 586 15.56 33.40 13.40
C GLY A 586 14.50 33.10 12.34
N LYS A 587 14.76 33.51 11.09
CA LYS A 587 13.86 33.27 9.96
C LYS A 587 13.97 31.89 9.32
N PHE A 588 14.97 31.10 9.73
CA PHE A 588 15.21 29.77 9.18
C PHE A 588 14.76 28.66 10.14
N LYS A 589 14.05 27.68 9.63
CA LYS A 589 13.87 26.39 10.27
C LYS A 589 14.65 25.36 9.44
N VAL A 590 15.44 24.51 10.13
CA VAL A 590 16.26 23.49 9.49
C VAL A 590 16.04 22.17 10.23
N GLY A 591 15.83 21.10 9.48
CA GLY A 591 15.80 19.74 9.97
C GLY A 591 16.70 18.86 9.11
N VAL A 592 17.52 18.04 9.73
CA VAL A 592 18.35 17.05 9.06
C VAL A 592 18.29 15.76 9.86
N ASP A 593 17.86 14.69 9.22
CA ASP A 593 17.83 13.35 9.80
C ASP A 593 18.60 12.41 8.90
N VAL A 594 19.53 11.64 9.45
CA VAL A 594 20.25 10.57 8.76
C VAL A 594 20.01 9.29 9.54
N TYR A 595 19.63 8.24 8.84
CA TYR A 595 19.26 6.99 9.49
C TYR A 595 19.79 5.76 8.76
N ARG A 596 20.02 4.71 9.53
CA ARG A 596 20.21 3.33 9.07
C ARG A 596 19.01 2.52 9.51
N GLN A 597 18.46 1.74 8.61
CA GLN A 597 17.30 0.92 8.84
C GLN A 597 17.57 -0.51 8.42
N THR A 598 17.28 -1.45 9.30
CA THR A 598 17.34 -2.89 9.05
C THR A 598 15.95 -3.46 9.24
N LYS A 599 15.44 -4.18 8.25
CA LYS A 599 14.18 -4.91 8.31
C LYS A 599 14.46 -6.39 8.31
N GLU A 600 13.82 -7.11 9.21
CA GLU A 600 13.95 -8.55 9.36
C GLU A 600 12.58 -9.20 9.35
N ASN A 601 12.48 -10.37 8.73
CA ASN A 601 11.31 -11.23 8.77
C ASN A 601 9.99 -10.52 8.35
N PHE A 602 10.05 -9.76 7.26
CA PHE A 602 8.89 -9.06 6.72
C PHE A 602 8.23 -9.87 5.60
N SER A 603 6.91 -9.78 5.48
CA SER A 603 6.15 -10.51 4.47
C SER A 603 5.88 -9.66 3.23
N ALA A 604 5.97 -10.29 2.06
CA ALA A 604 5.52 -9.69 0.80
C ALA A 604 4.76 -10.73 -0.05
N LEU A 605 3.87 -10.22 -0.91
CA LEU A 605 3.11 -11.05 -1.83
C LEU A 605 3.98 -11.52 -2.97
N GLU A 606 3.98 -12.82 -3.21
CA GLU A 606 4.74 -13.49 -4.26
C GLU A 606 3.85 -14.44 -5.07
N ILE A 607 4.21 -14.64 -6.33
CA ILE A 607 3.64 -15.74 -7.12
C ILE A 607 4.30 -17.03 -6.61
N ILE A 608 3.51 -17.90 -6.00
CA ILE A 608 3.98 -19.19 -5.48
C ILE A 608 3.82 -20.32 -6.48
N SER A 609 3.05 -20.14 -7.53
CA SER A 609 2.97 -21.09 -8.64
C SER A 609 4.20 -20.96 -9.53
N PRO A 610 5.09 -21.97 -9.61
CA PRO A 610 6.14 -21.95 -10.59
C PRO A 610 5.60 -22.10 -12.00
N PHE A 611 6.29 -21.53 -12.97
CA PHE A 611 6.02 -21.75 -14.38
C PHE A 611 6.67 -23.07 -14.82
N ALA A 612 5.95 -23.81 -15.66
CA ALA A 612 6.48 -24.99 -16.32
C ALA A 612 7.08 -24.59 -17.66
N GLN A 613 8.29 -25.05 -17.93
CA GLN A 613 8.94 -24.94 -19.24
C GLN A 613 9.52 -26.29 -19.66
N PHE A 614 9.74 -26.48 -20.96
CA PHE A 614 10.42 -27.67 -21.43
C PHE A 614 11.95 -27.46 -21.36
N PRO A 615 12.70 -28.40 -20.75
CA PRO A 615 14.15 -28.31 -20.67
C PRO A 615 14.77 -28.55 -22.08
N ALA A 616 15.72 -27.73 -22.45
CA ALA A 616 16.43 -27.84 -23.73
C ALA A 616 17.17 -29.20 -23.85
N SER A 617 17.62 -29.76 -22.71
CA SER A 617 18.31 -31.04 -22.65
C SER A 617 17.51 -32.23 -23.18
N ALA A 618 16.18 -32.13 -23.13
CA ALA A 618 15.32 -33.23 -23.59
C ALA A 618 15.12 -33.27 -25.12
N ALA A 619 15.49 -32.24 -25.84
CA ALA A 619 15.24 -32.15 -27.29
C ALA A 619 15.93 -33.29 -28.08
N THR A 620 17.19 -33.62 -27.75
CA THR A 620 17.95 -34.68 -28.40
C THR A 620 17.36 -36.06 -28.13
N ASP A 621 17.04 -36.33 -26.85
CA ASP A 621 16.45 -37.61 -26.43
C ASP A 621 15.08 -37.84 -27.06
N ILE A 622 14.28 -36.75 -27.19
CA ILE A 622 13.01 -36.77 -27.89
C ILE A 622 13.20 -37.08 -29.38
N ALA A 623 14.17 -36.43 -30.02
CA ALA A 623 14.46 -36.68 -31.44
C ALA A 623 14.85 -38.14 -31.72
N ASP A 624 15.73 -38.71 -30.88
CA ASP A 624 16.21 -40.07 -30.99
C ASP A 624 15.08 -41.09 -30.70
N ALA A 625 14.31 -40.89 -29.64
CA ALA A 625 13.19 -41.77 -29.32
C ALA A 625 12.11 -41.80 -30.38
N LEU A 626 11.74 -40.63 -30.92
CA LEU A 626 10.78 -40.52 -31.99
C LEU A 626 11.34 -41.03 -33.30
N GLY A 627 12.61 -40.73 -33.58
CA GLY A 627 13.31 -41.27 -34.77
C GLY A 627 13.34 -42.79 -34.78
N PHE A 628 13.61 -43.39 -33.64
CA PHE A 628 13.56 -44.86 -33.47
C PHE A 628 12.13 -45.39 -33.64
N THR A 629 11.15 -44.76 -33.03
CA THR A 629 9.73 -45.16 -33.13
C THR A 629 9.21 -45.05 -34.53
N PHE A 630 9.43 -43.97 -35.22
CA PHE A 630 9.02 -43.77 -36.61
C PHE A 630 9.81 -44.70 -37.55
N GLY A 631 11.07 -44.91 -37.30
CA GLY A 631 11.90 -45.82 -38.10
C GLY A 631 11.37 -47.25 -38.05
N ARG A 632 10.92 -47.75 -36.90
CA ARG A 632 10.30 -49.07 -36.74
C ARG A 632 8.93 -49.10 -37.40
N ALA A 633 8.12 -48.07 -37.24
CA ALA A 633 6.80 -47.99 -37.91
C ALA A 633 6.90 -47.99 -39.44
N LEU A 634 8.01 -47.52 -40.00
CA LEU A 634 8.30 -47.52 -41.44
C LEU A 634 9.01 -48.75 -41.94
N GLY A 635 9.04 -49.84 -41.16
CA GLY A 635 9.51 -51.14 -41.57
C GLY A 635 10.96 -51.49 -41.15
N GLY A 636 11.64 -50.68 -40.36
CA GLY A 636 12.91 -51.02 -39.65
C GLY A 636 14.16 -51.12 -40.52
N GLY A 637 14.08 -50.96 -41.81
CA GLY A 637 15.26 -50.96 -42.69
C GLY A 637 15.98 -49.60 -42.72
N LEU A 638 17.08 -49.51 -43.48
CA LEU A 638 17.89 -48.30 -43.57
C LEU A 638 17.04 -47.06 -43.95
N LEU A 639 16.10 -47.22 -44.89
CA LEU A 639 15.19 -46.14 -45.29
C LEU A 639 14.24 -45.73 -44.17
N GLY A 640 13.74 -46.70 -43.41
CA GLY A 640 12.89 -46.46 -42.26
C GLY A 640 13.63 -45.69 -41.15
N GLN A 641 14.90 -46.05 -40.91
CA GLN A 641 15.74 -45.33 -39.93
C GLN A 641 16.00 -43.90 -40.37
N ILE A 642 16.36 -43.66 -41.64
CA ILE A 642 16.62 -42.31 -42.15
C ILE A 642 15.36 -41.46 -42.05
N LEU A 643 14.22 -41.97 -42.54
CA LEU A 643 12.96 -41.23 -42.47
C LEU A 643 12.47 -40.99 -41.04
N GLY A 644 12.67 -41.97 -40.16
CA GLY A 644 12.38 -41.84 -38.74
C GLY A 644 13.22 -40.73 -38.10
N GLN A 645 14.51 -40.66 -38.41
CA GLN A 645 15.41 -39.64 -37.89
C GLN A 645 15.05 -38.24 -38.40
N ILE A 646 14.67 -38.13 -39.70
CA ILE A 646 14.20 -36.85 -40.26
C ILE A 646 12.93 -36.38 -39.54
N MET A 647 11.99 -37.28 -39.31
CA MET A 647 10.75 -36.95 -38.57
C MET A 647 11.02 -36.63 -37.11
N GLY A 648 11.89 -37.38 -36.42
CA GLY A 648 12.28 -37.11 -35.07
C GLY A 648 12.96 -35.76 -34.93
N ASN A 649 13.87 -35.40 -35.84
CA ASN A 649 14.52 -34.09 -35.85
C ASN A 649 13.54 -32.95 -36.17
N GLY A 650 12.57 -33.19 -37.06
CA GLY A 650 11.51 -32.23 -37.35
C GLY A 650 10.66 -31.95 -36.15
N PHE A 651 10.34 -32.99 -35.37
CA PHE A 651 9.63 -32.83 -34.10
C PHE A 651 10.46 -32.08 -33.06
N ALA A 652 11.74 -32.45 -32.89
CA ALA A 652 12.64 -31.77 -31.99
C ALA A 652 12.81 -30.29 -32.34
N THR A 653 12.80 -29.93 -33.64
CA THR A 653 12.86 -28.51 -34.05
C THR A 653 11.60 -27.76 -33.59
N GLY A 654 10.40 -28.35 -33.74
CA GLY A 654 9.16 -27.78 -33.21
C GLY A 654 9.20 -27.67 -31.67
N TYR A 655 9.72 -28.69 -30.98
CA TYR A 655 9.91 -28.67 -29.53
C TYR A 655 10.86 -27.56 -29.07
N MET A 656 11.99 -27.37 -29.77
CA MET A 656 12.98 -26.32 -29.46
C MET A 656 12.38 -24.90 -29.48
N THR A 657 11.32 -24.68 -30.25
CA THR A 657 10.64 -23.36 -30.23
C THR A 657 9.91 -23.09 -28.91
N LEU A 658 9.62 -24.14 -28.15
CA LEU A 658 8.95 -24.06 -26.86
C LEU A 658 9.90 -24.11 -25.66
N THR A 659 11.19 -24.48 -25.91
CA THR A 659 12.18 -24.55 -24.83
C THR A 659 12.52 -23.16 -24.30
N GLY A 660 12.57 -23.03 -22.97
CA GLY A 660 12.85 -21.77 -22.30
C GLY A 660 11.68 -20.78 -22.26
N ALA A 661 10.55 -21.06 -22.95
CA ALA A 661 9.33 -20.29 -22.81
C ALA A 661 8.40 -20.94 -21.76
N PRO A 662 7.71 -20.16 -20.91
CA PRO A 662 6.69 -20.71 -20.04
C PRO A 662 5.55 -21.34 -20.85
N VAL A 663 5.33 -22.64 -20.65
CA VAL A 663 4.29 -23.41 -21.39
C VAL A 663 3.12 -23.82 -20.50
N GLY A 664 3.21 -23.56 -19.22
CA GLY A 664 2.15 -23.82 -18.26
C GLY A 664 2.46 -23.26 -16.88
N ILE A 665 1.51 -23.41 -15.98
CA ILE A 665 1.60 -22.97 -14.58
C ILE A 665 1.29 -24.16 -13.69
N VAL A 666 2.09 -24.36 -12.65
CA VAL A 666 1.88 -25.43 -11.68
C VAL A 666 0.84 -25.01 -10.66
N ASN A 667 -0.21 -25.79 -10.53
CA ASN A 667 -1.26 -25.61 -9.54
C ASN A 667 -1.03 -26.54 -8.32
N SER A 668 -1.51 -26.11 -7.16
CA SER A 668 -1.25 -26.76 -5.89
C SER A 668 -1.99 -28.09 -5.72
N ASP A 669 -3.20 -28.24 -6.26
CA ASP A 669 -4.02 -29.44 -6.09
C ASP A 669 -5.05 -29.57 -7.22
N GLN A 670 -5.21 -30.76 -7.78
CA GLN A 670 -6.23 -31.08 -8.79
C GLN A 670 -7.66 -31.02 -8.24
N SER A 671 -7.84 -31.30 -6.95
CA SER A 671 -9.15 -31.28 -6.30
C SER A 671 -9.71 -29.86 -6.13
N PHE A 672 -8.84 -28.86 -6.14
CA PHE A 672 -9.22 -27.46 -6.15
C PHE A 672 -9.12 -26.95 -7.59
N MET A 673 -10.23 -26.80 -8.29
CA MET A 673 -10.30 -26.11 -9.58
C MET A 673 -10.04 -24.61 -9.39
N ARG A 674 -9.07 -24.23 -8.59
CA ARG A 674 -8.67 -22.86 -8.31
C ARG A 674 -7.66 -22.49 -9.38
N GLY A 675 -7.78 -21.29 -9.88
CA GLY A 675 -7.11 -20.76 -11.04
C GLY A 675 -5.65 -21.15 -11.27
N PRO A 676 -5.10 -20.91 -12.44
CA PRO A 676 -3.77 -21.34 -12.83
C PRO A 676 -2.64 -20.62 -12.07
N ILE A 677 -2.89 -19.45 -11.48
CA ILE A 677 -1.86 -18.67 -10.77
C ILE A 677 -2.19 -18.60 -9.29
N ASN A 678 -1.27 -19.10 -8.45
CA ASN A 678 -1.40 -18.98 -7.01
C ASN A 678 -0.45 -17.91 -6.48
N PHE A 679 -0.99 -17.00 -5.68
CA PHE A 679 -0.27 -16.00 -4.92
C PHE A 679 -0.30 -16.37 -3.45
N GLY A 680 0.80 -16.16 -2.77
CA GLY A 680 0.91 -16.34 -1.32
C GLY A 680 1.89 -15.35 -0.73
N TYR A 681 1.88 -15.23 0.58
CA TYR A 681 2.81 -14.35 1.28
C TYR A 681 4.05 -15.14 1.70
N LYS A 682 5.20 -14.61 1.34
CA LYS A 682 6.52 -15.12 1.69
C LYS A 682 7.20 -14.19 2.69
N ASN A 683 7.91 -14.78 3.64
CA ASN A 683 8.75 -14.04 4.58
C ASN A 683 10.13 -13.84 3.97
N PHE A 684 10.61 -12.61 4.05
CA PHE A 684 11.94 -12.23 3.60
C PHE A 684 12.90 -12.19 4.80
N GLY A 685 14.16 -12.49 4.58
CA GLY A 685 15.19 -12.48 5.60
C GLY A 685 15.48 -11.08 6.11
N GLU A 686 16.64 -10.55 5.82
CA GLU A 686 17.10 -9.22 6.28
C GLU A 686 17.45 -8.32 5.10
N ILE A 687 17.00 -7.06 5.16
CA ILE A 687 17.49 -6.01 4.27
C ILE A 687 17.98 -4.81 5.08
N GLU A 688 19.00 -4.16 4.58
CA GLU A 688 19.58 -2.95 5.18
C GLU A 688 19.68 -1.81 4.17
N PHE A 689 19.31 -0.62 4.61
CA PHE A 689 19.50 0.59 3.83
C PHE A 689 19.73 1.82 4.71
N TYR A 690 20.27 2.86 4.10
CA TYR A 690 20.50 4.16 4.71
C TYR A 690 19.59 5.19 4.07
N GLY A 691 19.19 6.19 4.83
CA GLY A 691 18.41 7.30 4.32
C GLY A 691 18.79 8.63 4.94
N ALA A 692 18.40 9.69 4.26
CA ALA A 692 18.55 11.05 4.75
C ALA A 692 17.37 11.91 4.35
N ASP A 693 16.86 12.70 5.30
CA ASP A 693 15.84 13.71 5.11
C ASP A 693 16.41 15.09 5.49
N ILE A 694 16.33 16.04 4.59
CA ILE A 694 16.75 17.42 4.82
C ILE A 694 15.54 18.32 4.57
N SER A 695 15.18 19.15 5.53
CA SER A 695 14.11 20.14 5.42
C SER A 695 14.62 21.52 5.76
N THR A 696 14.22 22.50 4.97
CA THR A 696 14.51 23.92 5.24
C THR A 696 13.25 24.75 4.99
N GLU A 697 13.00 25.70 5.85
CA GLU A 697 11.99 26.71 5.69
C GLU A 697 12.60 28.08 5.98
N TYR A 698 12.31 29.07 5.16
CA TYR A 698 12.74 30.44 5.32
C TYR A 698 11.55 31.40 5.33
N ALA A 699 11.25 31.97 6.48
CA ALA A 699 10.25 33.02 6.63
C ALA A 699 10.84 34.37 6.17
N ALA A 700 10.75 34.68 4.88
CA ALA A 700 11.28 35.92 4.32
C ALA A 700 10.62 37.16 4.97
N THR A 701 9.29 37.07 5.17
CA THR A 701 8.47 38.02 5.92
C THR A 701 7.47 37.23 6.77
N GLU A 702 6.61 37.92 7.54
CA GLU A 702 5.49 37.27 8.27
C GLU A 702 4.48 36.59 7.33
N ASP A 703 4.42 37.02 6.06
CA ASP A 703 3.48 36.52 5.06
C ASP A 703 4.12 35.66 3.99
N ILE A 704 5.43 35.73 3.78
CA ILE A 704 6.14 34.99 2.74
C ILE A 704 7.04 33.94 3.35
N SER A 705 6.81 32.68 3.00
CA SER A 705 7.71 31.58 3.31
C SER A 705 8.17 30.83 2.07
N LEU A 706 9.40 30.33 2.13
CA LEU A 706 9.98 29.43 1.13
C LEU A 706 10.39 28.14 1.84
N PHE A 707 10.24 27.01 1.15
CA PHE A 707 10.71 25.74 1.66
C PHE A 707 11.48 24.97 0.60
N ALA A 708 12.42 24.13 1.05
CA ALA A 708 13.10 23.15 0.23
C ALA A 708 13.39 21.88 1.06
N ASN A 709 12.97 20.76 0.53
CA ASN A 709 13.06 19.46 1.17
C ASN A 709 13.73 18.46 0.23
N TYR A 710 14.61 17.63 0.79
CA TYR A 710 15.28 16.56 0.05
C TYR A 710 15.23 15.28 0.86
N SER A 711 14.85 14.17 0.22
CA SER A 711 14.89 12.84 0.80
C SER A 711 15.69 11.91 -0.08
N TRP A 712 16.52 11.09 0.54
CA TRP A 712 17.41 10.16 -0.13
C TRP A 712 17.40 8.78 0.53
N LEU A 713 17.50 7.73 -0.29
CA LEU A 713 17.74 6.34 0.11
C LEU A 713 18.96 5.79 -0.62
N SER A 714 19.78 5.02 0.09
CA SER A 714 20.97 4.38 -0.51
C SER A 714 20.58 3.32 -1.54
N GLN A 715 19.53 2.58 -1.25
CA GLN A 715 19.04 1.46 -2.04
C GLN A 715 17.51 1.37 -1.95
N ASN A 716 16.86 0.96 -3.02
CA ASN A 716 15.41 0.74 -3.07
C ASN A 716 15.03 -0.55 -3.82
N PHE A 717 16.03 -1.29 -4.28
CA PHE A 717 15.93 -2.60 -4.90
C PHE A 717 17.01 -3.50 -4.30
N PHE A 718 16.62 -4.70 -3.88
CA PHE A 718 17.49 -5.69 -3.26
C PHE A 718 17.48 -6.95 -4.11
N GLU A 719 18.67 -7.34 -4.59
CA GLU A 719 18.87 -8.63 -5.24
C GLU A 719 18.93 -9.73 -4.16
N LYS A 720 18.80 -10.99 -4.57
CA LYS A 720 18.92 -12.14 -3.66
C LYS A 720 20.18 -12.09 -2.79
N ALA A 721 21.28 -11.61 -3.33
CA ALA A 721 22.54 -11.48 -2.61
C ALA A 721 22.55 -10.37 -1.53
N ASP A 722 21.60 -9.43 -1.62
CA ASP A 722 21.45 -8.32 -0.68
C ASP A 722 20.50 -8.69 0.48
N ILE A 723 19.77 -9.79 0.34
CA ILE A 723 18.82 -10.28 1.34
C ILE A 723 19.56 -11.32 2.18
N GLY A 724 19.70 -11.06 3.49
CA GLY A 724 20.38 -11.95 4.42
C GLY A 724 19.73 -13.35 4.49
N GLU A 725 20.39 -14.29 5.15
CA GLU A 725 19.91 -15.66 5.30
C GLU A 725 18.52 -15.69 5.94
N GLY A 726 17.55 -16.13 5.17
CA GLY A 726 16.15 -16.33 5.53
C GLY A 726 15.56 -17.44 4.68
N GLU A 727 14.33 -17.85 4.98
CA GLU A 727 13.65 -18.97 4.28
C GLU A 727 13.32 -18.68 2.81
N THR A 728 13.49 -17.44 2.34
CA THR A 728 13.19 -17.05 0.97
C THR A 728 14.31 -17.34 0.02
N SER A 729 14.20 -18.44 -0.65
CA SER A 729 15.08 -18.77 -1.75
C SER A 729 14.66 -18.04 -3.03
N GLY A 730 15.33 -16.97 -3.40
CA GLY A 730 15.38 -16.58 -4.79
C GLY A 730 14.69 -15.30 -5.23
N SER A 731 13.97 -14.62 -4.34
CA SER A 731 13.21 -13.43 -4.69
C SER A 731 14.05 -12.15 -4.58
N THR A 732 13.70 -11.16 -5.40
CA THR A 732 14.16 -9.78 -5.26
C THR A 732 13.14 -8.98 -4.46
N TYR A 733 13.57 -7.96 -3.74
CA TYR A 733 12.66 -7.08 -3.00
C TYR A 733 12.77 -5.62 -3.44
N ASN A 734 11.64 -4.96 -3.59
CA ASN A 734 11.53 -3.54 -3.94
C ASN A 734 10.89 -2.76 -2.80
N LEU A 735 11.51 -1.65 -2.39
CA LEU A 735 10.87 -0.69 -1.48
C LEU A 735 9.75 0.13 -2.17
N ASN A 736 9.58 -0.02 -3.48
CA ASN A 736 8.54 0.66 -4.27
C ASN A 736 8.53 2.19 -4.10
N THR A 737 9.65 2.76 -3.82
CA THR A 737 9.83 4.20 -3.59
C THR A 737 11.08 4.72 -4.30
N PRO A 738 11.09 5.96 -4.79
CA PRO A 738 12.26 6.53 -5.46
C PRO A 738 13.41 6.82 -4.50
N LYS A 739 14.67 6.63 -4.96
CA LYS A 739 15.87 6.96 -4.18
C LYS A 739 16.02 8.45 -3.86
N HIS A 740 15.58 9.31 -4.77
CA HIS A 740 15.72 10.75 -4.65
C HIS A 740 14.37 11.45 -4.81
N ARG A 741 14.02 12.27 -3.84
CA ARG A 741 12.83 13.13 -3.86
C ARG A 741 13.21 14.54 -3.47
N VAL A 742 12.76 15.52 -4.25
CA VAL A 742 12.94 16.95 -3.98
C VAL A 742 11.58 17.62 -3.95
N LYS A 743 11.32 18.44 -2.95
CA LYS A 743 10.12 19.26 -2.85
C LYS A 743 10.54 20.67 -2.50
N ALA A 744 10.06 21.64 -3.27
CA ALA A 744 10.38 23.03 -3.02
C ALA A 744 9.17 23.91 -3.35
N GLY A 745 9.08 25.07 -2.71
CA GLY A 745 7.99 25.96 -2.99
C GLY A 745 8.06 27.28 -2.23
N MET A 746 7.08 28.11 -2.52
CA MET A 746 6.86 29.39 -1.86
C MET A 746 5.38 29.59 -1.55
N SER A 747 5.10 30.28 -0.49
CA SER A 747 3.75 30.72 -0.11
C SER A 747 3.74 32.18 0.30
N TYR A 748 2.63 32.86 -0.03
CA TYR A 748 2.32 34.23 0.37
C TYR A 748 0.92 34.23 0.99
N TYR A 749 0.83 34.38 2.31
CA TYR A 749 -0.40 34.30 3.08
C TYR A 749 -0.60 35.56 3.95
N PRO A 750 -1.00 36.70 3.36
CA PRO A 750 -1.33 37.90 4.12
C PRO A 750 -2.65 37.74 4.89
N SER A 751 -2.84 38.58 5.89
CA SER A 751 -4.08 38.59 6.69
C SER A 751 -5.31 39.05 5.87
N LYS A 752 -5.13 39.79 4.79
CA LYS A 752 -6.18 40.32 3.88
C LYS A 752 -5.65 40.48 2.45
N GLY A 753 -6.53 40.35 1.47
CA GLY A 753 -6.20 40.51 0.07
C GLY A 753 -5.74 39.24 -0.61
N PHE A 754 -4.86 39.36 -1.60
CA PHE A 754 -4.37 38.22 -2.36
C PHE A 754 -3.44 37.30 -1.54
N SER A 755 -3.62 36.02 -1.70
CA SER A 755 -2.74 34.96 -1.19
C SER A 755 -2.43 33.97 -2.30
N GLY A 756 -1.36 33.18 -2.14
CA GLY A 756 -1.06 32.14 -3.09
C GLY A 756 0.21 31.39 -2.77
N GLY A 757 0.46 30.37 -3.56
CA GLY A 757 1.69 29.60 -3.47
C GLY A 757 1.93 28.76 -4.70
N LEU A 758 3.19 28.40 -4.87
CA LEU A 758 3.68 27.51 -5.93
C LEU A 758 4.59 26.47 -5.31
N SER A 759 4.39 25.23 -5.65
CA SER A 759 5.24 24.13 -5.17
C SER A 759 5.60 23.18 -6.31
N MET A 760 6.76 22.56 -6.17
CA MET A 760 7.32 21.59 -7.10
C MET A 760 7.70 20.31 -6.32
N ARG A 761 7.38 19.17 -6.90
CA ARG A 761 7.77 17.84 -6.39
C ARG A 761 8.45 17.07 -7.50
N TYR A 762 9.67 16.68 -7.27
CA TYR A 762 10.47 15.83 -8.16
C TYR A 762 10.73 14.48 -7.50
N GLN A 763 10.67 13.42 -8.28
CA GLN A 763 11.17 12.09 -7.93
C GLN A 763 11.90 11.46 -9.11
N ASN A 764 12.94 10.66 -8.82
CA ASN A 764 13.57 9.85 -9.85
C ASN A 764 12.72 8.60 -10.17
N SER A 765 13.07 7.92 -11.27
CA SER A 765 12.45 6.65 -11.65
C SER A 765 12.81 5.52 -10.69
N PHE A 766 11.95 4.52 -10.60
CA PHE A 766 12.17 3.30 -9.85
C PHE A 766 11.36 2.14 -10.44
N THR A 767 11.68 0.92 -10.07
CA THR A 767 10.85 -0.24 -10.38
C THR A 767 10.00 -0.57 -9.17
N ALA A 768 8.70 -0.76 -9.38
CA ALA A 768 7.77 -1.20 -8.35
C ALA A 768 7.43 -2.68 -8.54
N ASN A 769 7.27 -3.39 -7.43
CA ASN A 769 6.69 -4.73 -7.36
C ASN A 769 5.49 -4.66 -6.41
N GLN A 770 4.29 -4.59 -6.98
CA GLN A 770 3.03 -4.38 -6.27
C GLN A 770 1.95 -5.31 -6.84
N GLY A 771 2.21 -6.60 -6.75
CA GLY A 771 1.29 -7.56 -7.34
C GLY A 771 1.07 -7.28 -8.84
N TRP A 772 -0.17 -7.00 -9.23
CA TRP A 772 -0.51 -6.70 -10.63
C TRP A 772 -0.02 -5.34 -11.14
N TYR A 773 0.32 -4.43 -10.26
CA TYR A 773 0.79 -3.07 -10.60
C TYR A 773 2.31 -2.98 -10.65
N SER A 774 2.98 -4.10 -10.87
CA SER A 774 4.43 -4.17 -10.99
C SER A 774 4.91 -3.58 -12.30
N GLY A 775 6.07 -2.90 -12.26
CA GLY A 775 6.68 -2.35 -13.45
C GLY A 775 7.51 -1.09 -13.20
N PHE A 776 7.98 -0.52 -14.30
CA PHE A 776 8.79 0.69 -14.25
C PHE A 776 7.96 1.94 -14.03
N VAL A 777 8.28 2.72 -13.01
CA VAL A 777 7.70 4.04 -12.71
C VAL A 777 8.67 5.13 -13.19
N PRO A 778 8.31 5.94 -14.19
CA PRO A 778 9.18 6.99 -14.72
C PRO A 778 9.44 8.11 -13.70
N LYS A 779 10.61 8.77 -13.86
CA LYS A 779 10.85 10.03 -13.14
C LYS A 779 9.79 11.06 -13.47
N ARG A 780 9.40 11.86 -12.47
CA ARG A 780 8.37 12.90 -12.66
C ARG A 780 8.69 14.17 -11.89
N THR A 781 8.21 15.28 -12.44
CA THR A 781 8.17 16.59 -11.78
C THR A 781 6.74 17.10 -11.87
N VAL A 782 6.14 17.37 -10.72
CA VAL A 782 4.76 17.88 -10.62
C VAL A 782 4.81 19.27 -10.01
N TRP A 783 4.09 20.19 -10.61
CA TRP A 783 3.93 21.55 -10.12
C TRP A 783 2.49 21.78 -9.68
N ASP A 784 2.31 22.36 -8.51
CA ASP A 784 1.01 22.74 -7.98
C ASP A 784 1.01 24.23 -7.66
N ALA A 785 -0.11 24.89 -7.91
CA ALA A 785 -0.29 26.30 -7.59
C ALA A 785 -1.65 26.53 -6.91
N HIS A 786 -1.69 27.45 -5.97
CA HIS A 786 -2.93 27.90 -5.40
C HIS A 786 -2.95 29.43 -5.31
N PHE A 787 -4.14 30.00 -5.45
CA PHE A 787 -4.41 31.43 -5.38
C PHE A 787 -5.61 31.65 -4.49
N GLY A 788 -5.64 32.74 -3.76
CA GLY A 788 -6.75 33.11 -2.93
C GLY A 788 -6.93 34.60 -2.84
N TYR A 789 -8.14 35.01 -2.42
CA TYR A 789 -8.44 36.38 -2.09
C TYR A 789 -9.32 36.46 -0.85
N LYS A 790 -8.79 37.05 0.21
CA LYS A 790 -9.50 37.32 1.47
C LYS A 790 -10.20 38.66 1.38
N PHE A 791 -11.52 38.65 1.13
CA PHE A 791 -12.37 39.86 1.11
C PHE A 791 -12.48 40.45 2.52
N SER A 792 -12.57 39.58 3.51
CA SER A 792 -12.63 39.89 4.93
C SER A 792 -12.06 38.72 5.72
N GLN A 793 -12.04 38.82 7.04
CA GLN A 793 -11.71 37.69 7.91
C GLN A 793 -12.74 36.54 7.82
N LYS A 794 -13.95 36.85 7.32
CA LYS A 794 -15.06 35.90 7.21
C LYS A 794 -15.23 35.28 5.82
N THR A 795 -14.71 35.91 4.78
CA THR A 795 -14.98 35.53 3.38
C THR A 795 -13.67 35.37 2.61
N GLN A 796 -13.46 34.22 2.06
CA GLN A 796 -12.30 33.90 1.25
C GLN A 796 -12.71 33.11 0.00
N LEU A 797 -12.18 33.54 -1.15
CA LEU A 797 -12.18 32.76 -2.39
C LEU A 797 -10.82 32.13 -2.56
N GLY A 798 -10.77 30.85 -2.95
CA GLY A 798 -9.53 30.15 -3.24
C GLY A 798 -9.63 29.36 -4.54
N VAL A 799 -8.51 29.18 -5.21
CA VAL A 799 -8.36 28.28 -6.38
C VAL A 799 -7.11 27.45 -6.17
N ASN A 800 -7.22 26.16 -6.35
CA ASN A 800 -6.08 25.23 -6.31
C ASN A 800 -5.98 24.50 -7.65
N VAL A 801 -4.78 24.45 -8.20
CA VAL A 801 -4.45 23.72 -9.44
C VAL A 801 -3.35 22.71 -9.12
N SER A 802 -3.69 21.44 -9.12
CA SER A 802 -2.73 20.35 -8.99
C SER A 802 -2.26 19.89 -10.36
N ASN A 803 -0.98 19.55 -10.49
CA ASN A 803 -0.32 19.20 -11.74
C ASN A 803 -0.49 20.30 -12.82
N LEU A 804 -0.11 21.52 -12.47
CA LEU A 804 -0.28 22.74 -13.26
C LEU A 804 0.21 22.63 -14.71
N LEU A 805 1.29 21.85 -14.94
CA LEU A 805 1.88 21.67 -16.28
C LEU A 805 1.20 20.56 -17.10
N GLY A 806 0.20 19.90 -16.59
CA GLY A 806 -0.61 18.92 -17.30
C GLY A 806 0.10 17.64 -17.72
N LYS A 807 1.28 17.36 -17.17
CA LYS A 807 2.01 16.13 -17.48
C LYS A 807 1.39 14.95 -16.78
N LYS A 808 0.66 14.14 -17.53
CA LYS A 808 0.05 12.92 -17.02
C LYS A 808 1.08 11.96 -16.44
N TYR A 809 0.76 11.31 -15.32
CA TYR A 809 1.60 10.30 -14.67
C TYR A 809 0.78 9.25 -13.95
N ARG A 810 1.37 8.07 -13.76
CA ARG A 810 0.82 6.98 -12.94
C ARG A 810 1.67 6.82 -11.68
N VAL A 811 1.04 6.45 -10.58
CA VAL A 811 1.75 6.13 -9.33
C VAL A 811 2.48 4.81 -9.47
N TYR A 812 1.77 3.79 -9.96
CA TYR A 812 2.28 2.49 -10.35
C TYR A 812 1.77 2.13 -11.74
N SER A 813 2.42 1.15 -12.39
CA SER A 813 1.95 0.61 -13.66
C SER A 813 0.51 0.10 -13.51
N GLY A 814 -0.37 0.40 -14.45
CA GLY A 814 -1.76 -0.06 -14.42
C GLY A 814 -2.72 0.77 -13.55
N MET A 815 -2.23 1.71 -12.72
CA MET A 815 -3.10 2.62 -11.97
C MET A 815 -3.60 3.80 -12.83
N PRO A 816 -4.60 4.56 -12.33
CA PRO A 816 -5.14 5.70 -13.07
C PRO A 816 -4.09 6.72 -13.47
N GLU A 817 -4.31 7.33 -14.61
CA GLU A 817 -3.44 8.37 -15.13
C GLU A 817 -3.83 9.73 -14.57
N ILE A 818 -2.98 10.27 -13.69
CA ILE A 818 -3.23 11.52 -12.98
C ILE A 818 -2.89 12.71 -13.86
N GLY A 819 -3.89 13.44 -14.26
CA GLY A 819 -3.78 14.70 -15.02
C GLY A 819 -3.87 15.95 -14.14
N THR A 820 -4.15 17.10 -14.75
CA THR A 820 -4.40 18.35 -14.04
C THR A 820 -5.78 18.35 -13.41
N SER A 821 -5.88 18.78 -12.16
CA SER A 821 -7.15 19.09 -11.52
C SER A 821 -7.17 20.54 -11.02
N ALA A 822 -8.28 21.25 -11.24
CA ALA A 822 -8.48 22.61 -10.79
C ALA A 822 -9.77 22.71 -9.99
N VAL A 823 -9.71 23.36 -8.82
CA VAL A 823 -10.84 23.51 -7.91
C VAL A 823 -10.88 24.93 -7.37
N ALA A 824 -12.03 25.58 -7.48
CA ALA A 824 -12.32 26.85 -6.84
C ALA A 824 -13.16 26.60 -5.57
N SER A 825 -12.88 27.30 -4.49
CA SER A 825 -13.59 27.22 -3.23
C SER A 825 -14.02 28.61 -2.74
N LEU A 826 -15.22 28.71 -2.19
CA LEU A 826 -15.71 29.85 -1.47
C LEU A 826 -15.95 29.45 -0.02
N LYS A 827 -15.23 30.09 0.89
CA LYS A 827 -15.35 29.92 2.34
C LYS A 827 -16.01 31.13 2.97
N TYR A 828 -16.99 30.88 3.81
CA TYR A 828 -17.68 31.93 4.59
C TYR A 828 -17.81 31.51 6.06
N GLN A 829 -17.52 32.44 6.96
CA GLN A 829 -17.69 32.28 8.40
C GLN A 829 -18.71 33.31 8.93
N PHE A 830 -19.73 32.83 9.62
CA PHE A 830 -20.78 33.65 10.20
C PHE A 830 -20.32 34.36 11.46
#